data_7042d91427bde842fd25e7ca33f7d784
#
_entry.id   7042d91427bde842fd25e7ca33f7d784
#
_cell.length_a   1.000
_cell.length_b   1.000
_cell.length_c   1.000
_cell.angle_alpha   90.00
_cell.angle_beta   90.00
_cell.angle_gamma   90.00
#
_symmetry.space_group_name_H-M   'P 1'
#
loop_
_entity.id
_entity.type
_entity.pdbx_description
1 polymer ?
#
loop_
_entity_poly.entity_id
_entity_poly.type
_entity_poly.pdbx_seq_one_letter_code
_entity_poly.pdbx_strand_id
1 'polypeptide(L)'
;MNNNYNNFNNMDDLFNQLMGRMGGYNSEHRRYLINGREVTPEEFAQYRATGKLPSQGTGEQTGQIVAQGPKQDGILAKLGRNLTQEARDGKLDPVIGRNKEIQETAEILSRRTKNNPVLVGDAGVGKTAVVEGLAQAIVNGDVPAAIKNKEIISVDISGLEAGTQYRGSFEENIQNLVNEVKEAGNIILFFDEIHQILGAGSIGGDSGSKGMADILKPALSRGELTVIGATTQDEYRNTILKNAALARRFNEVKVNAPSAEDTYQILRGIRDLYEKHHNVILPDEVLKAAVDYSVQYIPQRSLPDKAIDLVDVTAAHLAAQHPVTDVHAVENEIAEQKDKQEAAVEKEDYEAALNAKTRIEELEKKIQNHTEDMKVTATVNDVAESVERMTGVPVSQMGASDIERLKGMNDRLKAKVIGQDKAVEAVARAIRRNRAGFDEGNRPIGSFLFVGPTGVGKTELAKQLALDMFGTKEAIIRLDMSEYSDRTAVSKLIGTTAGYVGYDDNNNTLTERVRRNPYSIILLDEIEKADPQVITLLLQVLDDGRLTDGQGNTVNFKNTVIIATSNAGFGYEAGLEEDAEKPDLMDRLKAYFRPEFLNRFNAVIEFSHLKKEDLMEIVNLMLNEVNQTLSKKEIDLAVSDAAKEFLRDAGYDQVMGVRPLRRVIEQQIRDKVTDFHLDNLDAKHLTADLEDGVLVIREKGADASEKHKQA
;
A
#
# COMPACT_ATOMS: atom_id res chain seq x y z
N MET A 1 48.13 49.94 -36.25
CA MET A 1 49.43 49.37 -36.58
C MET A 1 49.97 48.57 -35.42
N ASN A 2 50.35 47.36 -35.75
CA ASN A 2 51.04 46.32 -34.98
C ASN A 2 50.22 45.44 -34.08
N ASN A 3 49.87 44.34 -34.72
CA ASN A 3 49.56 43.02 -34.14
C ASN A 3 50.80 42.50 -33.37
N ASN A 4 50.55 41.93 -32.18
CA ASN A 4 51.42 40.93 -31.61
C ASN A 4 50.58 39.81 -31.04
N TYR A 5 50.31 38.80 -31.87
CA TYR A 5 49.92 37.46 -31.43
C TYR A 5 51.19 36.76 -30.92
N ASN A 6 51.35 36.59 -29.62
CA ASN A 6 52.32 35.66 -29.07
C ASN A 6 51.66 34.30 -28.87
N ASN A 7 52.10 33.32 -29.65
CA ASN A 7 51.87 31.91 -29.51
C ASN A 7 52.28 31.43 -28.11
N PHE A 8 51.31 30.93 -27.35
CA PHE A 8 51.57 30.17 -26.15
C PHE A 8 51.88 28.73 -26.56
N ASN A 9 53.12 28.32 -26.44
CA ASN A 9 53.58 26.99 -26.82
C ASN A 9 53.48 25.94 -25.72
N ASN A 10 52.97 26.28 -24.52
CA ASN A 10 52.76 25.25 -23.49
C ASN A 10 51.77 25.70 -22.42
N MET A 11 50.93 24.79 -21.98
CA MET A 11 49.92 24.98 -20.92
C MET A 11 50.57 25.38 -19.57
N ASP A 12 51.82 25.03 -19.37
CA ASP A 12 52.64 25.35 -18.17
C ASP A 12 52.95 26.84 -18.05
N ASP A 13 53.14 27.56 -19.16
CA ASP A 13 53.37 28.99 -19.16
C ASP A 13 52.12 29.80 -18.80
N LEU A 14 50.95 29.33 -19.23
CA LEU A 14 49.67 29.91 -18.85
C LEU A 14 49.39 29.74 -17.35
N PHE A 15 49.69 28.54 -16.81
CA PHE A 15 49.51 28.23 -15.40
C PHE A 15 50.46 29.03 -14.49
N ASN A 16 51.72 29.18 -14.87
CA ASN A 16 52.68 29.96 -14.12
C ASN A 16 52.36 31.47 -14.14
N GLN A 17 51.81 31.99 -15.23
CA GLN A 17 51.36 33.37 -15.34
C GLN A 17 50.08 33.65 -14.53
N LEU A 18 49.19 32.66 -14.40
CA LEU A 18 47.98 32.77 -13.59
C LEU A 18 48.31 32.73 -12.08
N MET A 19 49.25 31.86 -11.66
CA MET A 19 49.68 31.73 -10.26
C MET A 19 50.58 32.85 -9.78
N GLY A 20 51.31 33.53 -10.68
CA GLY A 20 52.15 34.72 -10.35
C GLY A 20 51.33 35.99 -10.01
N ARG A 21 50.02 36.00 -10.31
CA ARG A 21 49.10 37.13 -10.00
C ARG A 21 48.35 37.00 -8.66
N MET A 22 48.38 35.82 -8.00
CA MET A 22 47.81 35.62 -6.67
C MET A 22 48.95 35.64 -5.63
N GLY A 23 49.11 36.78 -4.98
CA GLY A 23 50.17 37.09 -4.05
C GLY A 23 50.38 36.10 -2.92
N GLY A 24 51.66 35.76 -2.70
CA GLY A 24 52.32 35.56 -1.42
C GLY A 24 51.80 34.48 -0.50
N TYR A 25 52.35 33.24 -0.63
CA TYR A 25 52.49 32.35 0.51
C TYR A 25 53.83 31.61 0.46
N ASN A 26 54.44 31.47 1.62
CA ASN A 26 55.80 30.96 1.88
C ASN A 26 56.08 29.59 1.25
N SER A 27 57.30 29.44 0.76
CA SER A 27 57.84 28.34 -0.05
C SER A 27 58.34 27.11 0.76
N GLU A 28 57.86 26.83 1.98
CA GLU A 28 58.52 25.81 2.81
C GLU A 28 57.78 24.44 2.95
N HIS A 29 56.59 24.24 2.37
CA HIS A 29 55.92 22.94 2.48
C HIS A 29 55.18 22.51 1.19
N ARG A 30 55.89 22.34 0.07
CA ARG A 30 55.34 21.66 -1.10
C ARG A 30 55.56 20.16 -0.96
N ARG A 31 54.47 19.40 -0.75
CA ARG A 31 54.49 17.93 -0.81
C ARG A 31 54.35 17.51 -2.27
N TYR A 32 55.25 16.68 -2.75
CA TYR A 32 55.20 16.10 -4.10
C TYR A 32 54.68 14.69 -4.01
N LEU A 33 53.59 14.38 -4.74
CA LEU A 33 52.94 13.09 -4.74
C LEU A 33 52.96 12.50 -6.16
N ILE A 34 53.43 11.25 -6.29
CA ILE A 34 53.32 10.44 -7.51
C ILE A 34 52.56 9.19 -7.17
N ASN A 35 51.40 8.99 -7.82
CA ASN A 35 50.50 7.86 -7.56
C ASN A 35 50.13 7.66 -6.07
N GLY A 36 49.90 8.77 -5.35
CA GLY A 36 49.52 8.73 -3.93
C GLY A 36 50.72 8.55 -2.96
N ARG A 37 51.96 8.53 -3.45
CA ARG A 37 53.20 8.43 -2.65
C ARG A 37 53.89 9.79 -2.56
N GLU A 38 54.24 10.21 -1.35
CA GLU A 38 55.02 11.40 -1.11
C GLU A 38 56.46 11.13 -1.53
N VAL A 39 57.00 11.98 -2.40
CA VAL A 39 58.35 11.87 -2.98
C VAL A 39 59.13 13.16 -2.76
N THR A 40 60.45 13.05 -2.73
CA THR A 40 61.31 14.24 -2.63
C THR A 40 61.27 15.08 -3.92
N PRO A 41 61.59 16.40 -3.86
CA PRO A 41 61.63 17.24 -5.04
C PRO A 41 62.54 16.69 -6.14
N GLU A 42 63.63 16.01 -5.74
CA GLU A 42 64.60 15.41 -6.65
C GLU A 42 64.06 14.15 -7.34
N GLU A 43 63.36 13.28 -6.59
CA GLU A 43 62.66 12.09 -7.13
C GLU A 43 61.53 12.51 -8.06
N PHE A 44 60.82 13.59 -7.73
CA PHE A 44 59.76 14.13 -8.58
C PHE A 44 60.32 14.68 -9.90
N ALA A 45 61.47 15.39 -9.86
CA ALA A 45 62.13 15.88 -11.05
C ALA A 45 62.64 14.73 -11.93
N GLN A 46 63.17 13.67 -11.32
CA GLN A 46 63.68 12.50 -12.03
C GLN A 46 62.53 11.66 -12.66
N TYR A 47 61.41 11.52 -11.97
CA TYR A 47 60.22 10.89 -12.54
C TYR A 47 59.66 11.68 -13.74
N ARG A 48 59.66 13.01 -13.65
CA ARG A 48 59.23 13.88 -14.74
C ARG A 48 60.13 13.81 -15.97
N ALA A 49 61.41 13.51 -15.77
CA ALA A 49 62.40 13.41 -16.86
C ALA A 49 62.43 12.01 -17.51
N THR A 50 62.18 10.95 -16.74
CA THR A 50 62.41 9.57 -17.18
C THR A 50 61.16 8.67 -17.20
N GLY A 51 60.06 9.14 -16.61
CA GLY A 51 58.83 8.34 -16.45
C GLY A 51 58.99 7.15 -15.50
N LYS A 52 60.08 7.00 -14.79
CA LYS A 52 60.36 5.89 -13.85
C LYS A 52 60.85 6.43 -12.51
N LEU A 53 60.33 5.85 -11.42
CA LEU A 53 60.79 6.08 -10.06
C LEU A 53 62.11 5.32 -9.83
N PRO A 54 63.12 5.90 -9.12
CA PRO A 54 64.34 5.17 -8.75
C PRO A 54 64.02 3.97 -7.85
N SER A 55 64.52 2.82 -8.16
CA SER A 55 64.39 1.61 -7.33
C SER A 55 65.28 1.73 -6.09
N GLN A 56 64.67 1.77 -4.91
CA GLN A 56 65.41 1.62 -3.63
C GLN A 56 65.74 0.13 -3.38
N GLY A 57 66.95 -0.10 -2.94
CA GLY A 57 67.48 -1.41 -2.60
C GLY A 57 66.79 -2.05 -1.37
N THR A 58 66.83 -3.33 -1.37
CA THR A 58 66.26 -4.29 -0.41
C THR A 58 66.56 -3.96 1.06
N GLY A 59 65.49 -3.63 1.80
CA GLY A 59 65.42 -3.66 3.27
C GLY A 59 64.22 -4.51 3.68
N GLU A 60 64.34 -5.35 4.67
CA GLU A 60 63.49 -6.44 5.17
C GLU A 60 62.00 -6.09 5.24
N GLN A 61 61.16 -6.95 4.64
CA GLN A 61 59.71 -6.92 4.69
C GLN A 61 59.21 -7.43 6.04
N THR A 62 58.72 -6.53 6.89
CA THR A 62 57.68 -6.86 7.83
C THR A 62 56.34 -6.72 7.07
N GLY A 63 55.67 -7.84 6.83
CA GLY A 63 54.46 -7.88 6.03
C GLY A 63 53.30 -7.11 6.65
N GLN A 64 53.00 -5.92 6.11
CA GLN A 64 51.65 -5.35 6.13
C GLN A 64 50.95 -5.79 4.84
N ILE A 65 50.00 -6.65 4.98
CA ILE A 65 49.06 -7.00 3.90
C ILE A 65 48.24 -5.75 3.59
N VAL A 66 48.60 -5.05 2.51
CA VAL A 66 47.77 -3.99 1.94
C VAL A 66 46.59 -4.75 1.31
N ALA A 67 45.41 -4.63 1.92
CA ALA A 67 44.17 -5.18 1.40
C ALA A 67 43.96 -4.60 -0.02
N GLN A 68 44.02 -5.46 -1.02
CA GLN A 68 43.64 -5.13 -2.39
C GLN A 68 42.10 -5.12 -2.45
N GLY A 69 41.52 -4.04 -2.92
CA GLY A 69 40.08 -4.01 -3.21
C GLY A 69 39.65 -5.07 -4.25
N PRO A 70 38.37 -5.28 -4.46
CA PRO A 70 37.86 -6.31 -5.37
C PRO A 70 38.48 -6.16 -6.77
N LYS A 71 38.83 -7.30 -7.40
CA LYS A 71 39.37 -7.35 -8.76
C LYS A 71 38.37 -6.72 -9.73
N GLN A 72 38.81 -5.83 -10.61
CA GLN A 72 37.94 -5.10 -11.56
C GLN A 72 37.09 -6.01 -12.47
N ASP A 73 37.50 -7.25 -12.70
CA ASP A 73 36.80 -8.26 -13.50
C ASP A 73 36.18 -9.41 -12.68
N GLY A 74 36.12 -9.28 -11.35
CA GLY A 74 35.62 -10.30 -10.45
C GLY A 74 34.10 -10.42 -10.43
N ILE A 75 33.58 -11.48 -9.80
CA ILE A 75 32.14 -11.68 -9.57
C ILE A 75 31.58 -10.58 -8.67
N LEU A 76 32.34 -10.15 -7.66
CA LEU A 76 31.97 -9.05 -6.77
C LEU A 76 31.82 -7.72 -7.51
N ALA A 77 32.65 -7.47 -8.53
CA ALA A 77 32.52 -6.26 -9.35
C ALA A 77 31.29 -6.28 -10.27
N LYS A 78 30.85 -7.47 -10.69
CA LYS A 78 29.71 -7.65 -11.61
C LYS A 78 28.36 -7.73 -10.90
N LEU A 79 28.28 -8.36 -9.74
CA LEU A 79 27.05 -8.69 -9.03
C LEU A 79 26.97 -8.04 -7.64
N GLY A 80 28.01 -7.37 -7.19
CA GLY A 80 28.10 -6.75 -5.87
C GLY A 80 27.94 -5.25 -5.91
N ARG A 81 27.09 -4.70 -5.03
CA ARG A 81 26.95 -3.28 -4.73
C ARG A 81 27.80 -2.95 -3.51
N ASN A 82 28.85 -2.14 -3.65
CA ASN A 82 29.73 -1.78 -2.53
C ASN A 82 29.13 -0.65 -1.70
N LEU A 83 28.41 -0.98 -0.63
CA LEU A 83 27.75 -0.02 0.25
C LEU A 83 28.73 0.92 0.95
N THR A 84 29.92 0.42 1.32
CA THR A 84 30.95 1.26 1.96
C THR A 84 31.53 2.28 1.00
N GLN A 85 31.66 1.94 -0.28
CA GLN A 85 32.10 2.89 -1.30
C GLN A 85 31.00 3.94 -1.57
N GLU A 86 29.74 3.52 -1.65
CA GLU A 86 28.63 4.45 -1.81
C GLU A 86 28.48 5.39 -0.61
N ALA A 87 28.76 4.90 0.61
CA ALA A 87 28.83 5.74 1.80
C ALA A 87 29.94 6.82 1.69
N ARG A 88 31.12 6.46 1.17
CA ARG A 88 32.22 7.42 0.92
C ARG A 88 31.84 8.46 -0.14
N ASP A 89 31.10 8.03 -1.15
CA ASP A 89 30.63 8.88 -2.25
C ASP A 89 29.42 9.74 -1.85
N GLY A 90 28.87 9.57 -0.64
CA GLY A 90 27.68 10.29 -0.16
C GLY A 90 26.38 9.93 -0.91
N LYS A 91 26.31 8.72 -1.47
CA LYS A 91 25.14 8.24 -2.25
C LYS A 91 24.10 7.52 -1.41
N LEU A 92 24.43 7.15 -0.16
CA LEU A 92 23.51 6.49 0.73
C LEU A 92 22.64 7.51 1.48
N ASP A 93 21.38 7.16 1.66
CA ASP A 93 20.46 7.96 2.44
C ASP A 93 20.85 8.00 3.93
N PRO A 94 20.54 9.08 4.66
CA PRO A 94 20.84 9.18 6.08
C PRO A 94 20.02 8.16 6.88
N VAL A 95 20.66 7.35 7.71
CA VAL A 95 20.00 6.35 8.55
C VAL A 95 19.70 6.93 9.92
N ILE A 96 18.43 6.96 10.27
CA ILE A 96 17.91 7.60 11.50
C ILE A 96 17.25 6.56 12.40
N GLY A 97 17.52 6.64 13.71
CA GLY A 97 16.82 5.84 14.73
C GLY A 97 17.26 4.38 14.85
N ARG A 98 18.36 3.95 14.17
CA ARG A 98 18.85 2.56 14.16
C ARG A 98 20.18 2.35 14.88
N ASN A 99 20.59 3.26 15.74
CA ASN A 99 21.90 3.22 16.39
C ASN A 99 22.12 1.94 17.22
N LYS A 100 21.07 1.41 17.88
CA LYS A 100 21.17 0.19 18.69
C LYS A 100 21.43 -1.04 17.82
N GLU A 101 20.66 -1.20 16.77
CA GLU A 101 20.77 -2.33 15.84
C GLU A 101 22.11 -2.28 15.07
N ILE A 102 22.58 -1.08 14.69
CA ILE A 102 23.88 -0.87 14.05
C ILE A 102 25.01 -1.26 15.03
N GLN A 103 24.95 -0.79 16.29
CA GLN A 103 25.93 -1.13 17.30
C GLN A 103 25.95 -2.62 17.60
N GLU A 104 24.80 -3.26 17.80
CA GLU A 104 24.70 -4.71 18.05
C GLU A 104 25.26 -5.52 16.87
N THR A 105 24.95 -5.09 15.64
CA THR A 105 25.51 -5.72 14.43
C THR A 105 27.03 -5.60 14.39
N ALA A 106 27.57 -4.42 14.68
CA ALA A 106 29.01 -4.16 14.74
C ALA A 106 29.73 -4.99 15.83
N GLU A 107 29.07 -5.13 17.02
CA GLU A 107 29.57 -5.96 18.11
C GLU A 107 29.63 -7.45 17.73
N ILE A 108 28.58 -7.96 17.08
CA ILE A 108 28.55 -9.36 16.60
C ILE A 108 29.65 -9.60 15.56
N LEU A 109 29.82 -8.71 14.59
CA LEU A 109 30.89 -8.79 13.57
C LEU A 109 32.29 -8.80 14.18
N SER A 110 32.46 -8.17 15.33
CA SER A 110 33.75 -8.09 16.05
C SER A 110 34.08 -9.33 16.88
N ARG A 111 33.14 -10.29 17.00
CA ARG A 111 33.34 -11.52 17.78
C ARG A 111 34.35 -12.45 17.10
N ARG A 112 35.09 -13.21 17.89
CA ARG A 112 36.01 -14.23 17.38
C ARG A 112 35.31 -15.42 16.72
N THR A 113 34.13 -15.77 17.20
CA THR A 113 33.30 -16.87 16.73
C THR A 113 31.86 -16.44 16.71
N LYS A 114 31.03 -17.00 15.82
CA LYS A 114 29.62 -16.59 15.61
C LYS A 114 29.51 -15.10 15.26
N ASN A 115 30.35 -14.69 14.33
CA ASN A 115 30.47 -13.29 13.90
C ASN A 115 29.58 -12.94 12.69
N ASN A 116 28.56 -13.76 12.41
CA ASN A 116 27.63 -13.49 11.32
C ASN A 116 26.27 -13.05 11.90
N PRO A 117 25.92 -11.75 11.87
CA PRO A 117 24.61 -11.27 12.28
C PRO A 117 23.54 -11.59 11.23
N VAL A 118 22.33 -11.88 11.69
CA VAL A 118 21.12 -11.93 10.86
C VAL A 118 20.13 -10.91 11.39
N LEU A 119 19.78 -9.93 10.57
CA LEU A 119 18.76 -8.93 10.86
C LEU A 119 17.40 -9.58 10.63
N VAL A 120 16.62 -9.74 11.69
CA VAL A 120 15.33 -10.41 11.67
C VAL A 120 14.23 -9.44 12.04
N GLY A 121 13.25 -9.31 11.15
CA GLY A 121 12.10 -8.41 11.34
C GLY A 121 11.16 -8.45 10.15
N ASP A 122 9.97 -7.88 10.31
CA ASP A 122 8.95 -7.84 9.27
C ASP A 122 9.45 -7.16 7.99
N ALA A 123 8.73 -7.38 6.87
CA ALA A 123 9.01 -6.67 5.63
C ALA A 123 8.79 -5.16 5.85
N GLY A 124 9.68 -4.33 5.27
CA GLY A 124 9.56 -2.87 5.33
C GLY A 124 9.95 -2.20 6.66
N VAL A 125 10.51 -2.94 7.65
CA VAL A 125 10.96 -2.31 8.92
C VAL A 125 12.31 -1.60 8.79
N GLY A 126 13.01 -1.68 7.66
CA GLY A 126 14.31 -1.01 7.44
C GLY A 126 15.53 -1.87 7.81
N LYS A 127 15.51 -3.19 7.56
CA LYS A 127 16.67 -4.09 7.76
C LYS A 127 17.86 -3.66 6.91
N THR A 128 17.65 -3.33 5.65
CA THR A 128 18.69 -2.87 4.71
C THR A 128 19.28 -1.54 5.18
N ALA A 129 18.47 -0.62 5.72
CA ALA A 129 18.94 0.64 6.28
C ALA A 129 19.93 0.45 7.44
N VAL A 130 19.77 -0.60 8.28
CA VAL A 130 20.75 -0.93 9.34
C VAL A 130 22.12 -1.24 8.75
N VAL A 131 22.18 -1.95 7.62
CA VAL A 131 23.44 -2.28 6.95
C VAL A 131 24.05 -1.08 6.26
N GLU A 132 23.25 -0.22 5.65
CA GLU A 132 23.69 1.04 5.06
C GLU A 132 24.23 1.99 6.15
N GLY A 133 23.53 2.08 7.30
CA GLY A 133 24.02 2.83 8.46
C GLY A 133 25.32 2.26 9.04
N LEU A 134 25.50 0.93 9.04
CA LEU A 134 26.76 0.31 9.43
C LEU A 134 27.87 0.67 8.43
N ALA A 135 27.61 0.71 7.13
CA ALA A 135 28.57 1.15 6.13
C ALA A 135 28.98 2.61 6.34
N GLN A 136 28.03 3.48 6.65
CA GLN A 136 28.31 4.89 7.02
C GLN A 136 29.14 4.98 8.30
N ALA A 137 28.81 4.18 9.34
CA ALA A 137 29.58 4.14 10.58
C ALA A 137 31.02 3.64 10.38
N ILE A 138 31.25 2.70 9.47
CA ILE A 138 32.60 2.23 9.09
C ILE A 138 33.41 3.38 8.45
N VAL A 139 32.80 4.12 7.53
CA VAL A 139 33.45 5.26 6.85
C VAL A 139 33.78 6.38 7.83
N ASN A 140 32.87 6.67 8.77
CA ASN A 140 33.06 7.69 9.81
C ASN A 140 34.04 7.25 10.90
N GLY A 141 34.35 5.93 10.97
CA GLY A 141 35.24 5.37 11.98
C GLY A 141 34.57 5.09 13.35
N ASP A 142 33.25 5.17 13.41
CA ASP A 142 32.41 4.98 14.62
C ASP A 142 32.08 3.50 14.88
N VAL A 143 33.05 2.64 14.65
CA VAL A 143 32.92 1.17 14.79
C VAL A 143 34.11 0.59 15.53
N PRO A 144 33.99 -0.63 16.09
CA PRO A 144 35.09 -1.35 16.72
C PRO A 144 36.28 -1.53 15.74
N ALA A 145 37.50 -1.49 16.28
CA ALA A 145 38.74 -1.57 15.49
C ALA A 145 38.81 -2.82 14.58
N ALA A 146 38.16 -3.91 14.94
CA ALA A 146 38.15 -5.15 14.18
C ALA A 146 37.46 -5.04 12.81
N ILE A 147 36.55 -4.10 12.65
CA ILE A 147 35.78 -3.91 11.41
C ILE A 147 36.01 -2.56 10.72
N LYS A 148 36.89 -1.72 11.28
CA LYS A 148 37.15 -0.34 10.79
C LYS A 148 37.66 -0.30 9.34
N ASN A 149 38.36 -1.32 8.88
CA ASN A 149 38.93 -1.39 7.53
C ASN A 149 38.17 -2.41 6.64
N LYS A 150 36.96 -2.81 7.03
CA LYS A 150 36.15 -3.74 6.26
C LYS A 150 35.30 -2.99 5.24
N GLU A 151 34.95 -3.67 4.18
CA GLU A 151 34.01 -3.20 3.15
C GLU A 151 32.79 -4.09 3.13
N ILE A 152 31.60 -3.50 3.11
CA ILE A 152 30.33 -4.22 3.01
C ILE A 152 29.91 -4.23 1.55
N ILE A 153 29.75 -5.44 1.00
CA ILE A 153 29.29 -5.62 -0.37
C ILE A 153 27.93 -6.38 -0.32
N SER A 154 26.90 -5.74 -0.80
CA SER A 154 25.59 -6.36 -1.00
C SER A 154 25.61 -7.20 -2.27
N VAL A 155 25.20 -8.46 -2.19
CA VAL A 155 25.20 -9.40 -3.31
C VAL A 155 23.77 -9.79 -3.65
N ASP A 156 23.42 -9.62 -4.92
CA ASP A 156 22.13 -10.09 -5.45
C ASP A 156 22.18 -11.59 -5.71
N ILE A 157 21.37 -12.36 -4.97
CA ILE A 157 21.28 -13.80 -5.08
C ILE A 157 20.67 -14.19 -6.44
N SER A 158 19.68 -13.44 -6.91
CA SER A 158 19.03 -13.69 -8.20
C SER A 158 19.99 -13.49 -9.36
N GLY A 159 20.90 -12.52 -9.24
CA GLY A 159 21.97 -12.29 -10.21
C GLY A 159 22.99 -13.44 -10.27
N LEU A 160 23.21 -14.14 -9.15
CA LEU A 160 24.07 -15.33 -9.12
C LEU A 160 23.45 -16.52 -9.86
N GLU A 161 22.12 -16.63 -9.90
CA GLU A 161 21.38 -17.66 -10.63
C GLU A 161 21.18 -17.30 -12.12
N ALA A 162 21.11 -16.00 -12.44
CA ALA A 162 20.87 -15.51 -13.79
C ALA A 162 22.06 -15.83 -14.73
N GLY A 163 21.75 -16.35 -15.90
CA GLY A 163 22.77 -16.74 -16.90
C GLY A 163 23.36 -18.13 -16.75
N THR A 164 22.93 -18.90 -15.75
CA THR A 164 23.37 -20.26 -15.55
C THR A 164 22.41 -21.24 -16.25
N GLN A 165 22.69 -21.59 -17.53
CA GLN A 165 21.92 -22.62 -18.25
C GLN A 165 22.21 -24.04 -17.70
N TYR A 166 23.31 -24.20 -16.97
CA TYR A 166 23.73 -25.49 -16.36
C TYR A 166 23.96 -25.27 -14.85
N ARG A 167 23.46 -26.18 -14.06
CA ARG A 167 23.55 -26.20 -12.59
C ARG A 167 24.99 -26.10 -12.05
N GLY A 168 25.99 -26.63 -12.78
CA GLY A 168 27.40 -26.53 -12.42
C GLY A 168 27.97 -25.11 -12.46
N SER A 169 27.45 -24.22 -13.27
CA SER A 169 27.94 -22.86 -13.36
C SER A 169 27.53 -22.02 -12.16
N PHE A 170 26.37 -22.29 -11.53
CA PHE A 170 25.95 -21.64 -10.29
C PHE A 170 26.86 -22.01 -9.10
N GLU A 171 27.18 -23.30 -8.94
CA GLU A 171 28.13 -23.79 -7.92
C GLU A 171 29.51 -23.16 -8.11
N GLU A 172 29.97 -23.03 -9.36
CA GLU A 172 31.23 -22.41 -9.71
C GLU A 172 31.23 -20.89 -9.38
N ASN A 173 30.15 -20.18 -9.67
CA ASN A 173 30.00 -18.76 -9.32
C ASN A 173 30.11 -18.54 -7.81
N ILE A 174 29.45 -19.36 -7.00
CA ILE A 174 29.54 -19.26 -5.54
C ILE A 174 30.94 -19.56 -5.04
N GLN A 175 31.60 -20.63 -5.59
CA GLN A 175 32.95 -20.96 -5.19
C GLN A 175 33.94 -19.87 -5.56
N ASN A 176 33.78 -19.24 -6.71
CA ASN A 176 34.56 -18.09 -7.15
C ASN A 176 34.33 -16.86 -6.26
N LEU A 177 33.06 -16.57 -5.87
CA LEU A 177 32.72 -15.51 -4.92
C LEU A 177 33.44 -15.76 -3.56
N VAL A 178 33.34 -16.95 -3.02
CA VAL A 178 34.02 -17.31 -1.76
C VAL A 178 35.53 -17.13 -1.85
N ASN A 179 36.16 -17.56 -2.95
CA ASN A 179 37.58 -17.40 -3.17
C ASN A 179 37.99 -15.94 -3.28
N GLU A 180 37.23 -15.11 -3.99
CA GLU A 180 37.49 -13.68 -4.16
C GLU A 180 37.39 -12.93 -2.81
N VAL A 181 36.38 -13.23 -1.99
CA VAL A 181 36.24 -12.64 -0.63
C VAL A 181 37.40 -13.06 0.27
N LYS A 182 37.83 -14.33 0.18
CA LYS A 182 38.95 -14.87 0.96
C LYS A 182 40.29 -14.21 0.58
N GLU A 183 40.52 -14.01 -0.71
CA GLU A 183 41.74 -13.33 -1.20
C GLU A 183 41.78 -11.87 -0.78
N ALA A 184 40.65 -11.17 -0.84
CA ALA A 184 40.54 -9.77 -0.44
C ALA A 184 40.73 -9.58 1.08
N GLY A 185 40.20 -10.48 1.90
CA GLY A 185 40.37 -10.52 3.37
C GLY A 185 39.70 -9.41 4.18
N ASN A 186 39.20 -8.37 3.53
CA ASN A 186 38.55 -7.21 4.16
C ASN A 186 37.07 -7.07 3.84
N ILE A 187 36.44 -8.04 3.15
CA ILE A 187 35.07 -7.97 2.68
C ILE A 187 34.11 -8.62 3.68
N ILE A 188 32.96 -7.97 3.91
CA ILE A 188 31.77 -8.50 4.56
C ILE A 188 30.69 -8.58 3.50
N LEU A 189 30.13 -9.77 3.27
CA LEU A 189 29.02 -9.93 2.34
C LEU A 189 27.69 -9.61 3.05
N PHE A 190 26.83 -8.87 2.38
CA PHE A 190 25.46 -8.68 2.79
C PHE A 190 24.53 -9.41 1.84
N PHE A 191 23.66 -10.25 2.38
CA PHE A 191 22.60 -10.92 1.65
C PHE A 191 21.26 -10.46 2.18
N ASP A 192 20.52 -9.71 1.37
CA ASP A 192 19.11 -9.50 1.64
C ASP A 192 18.36 -10.80 1.32
N GLU A 193 17.29 -11.09 2.07
CA GLU A 193 16.54 -12.34 1.98
C GLU A 193 17.41 -13.60 2.03
N ILE A 194 18.31 -13.69 3.01
CA ILE A 194 19.29 -14.80 3.17
C ILE A 194 18.64 -16.20 3.18
N HIS A 195 17.34 -16.31 3.44
CA HIS A 195 16.59 -17.56 3.38
C HIS A 195 16.56 -18.15 1.96
N GLN A 196 16.65 -17.34 0.90
CA GLN A 196 16.73 -17.80 -0.49
C GLN A 196 17.99 -18.64 -0.73
N ILE A 197 19.11 -18.31 -0.08
CA ILE A 197 20.36 -19.06 -0.15
C ILE A 197 20.17 -20.51 0.29
N LEU A 198 19.26 -20.74 1.24
CA LEU A 198 19.01 -22.04 1.83
C LEU A 198 18.03 -22.88 0.99
N GLY A 199 17.19 -22.23 0.20
CA GLY A 199 16.25 -22.83 -0.74
C GLY A 199 16.85 -23.09 -2.12
N ALA A 200 17.83 -22.32 -2.54
CA ALA A 200 18.48 -22.44 -3.83
C ALA A 200 19.19 -23.80 -3.95
N GLY A 201 18.76 -24.62 -4.91
CA GLY A 201 19.36 -25.94 -5.20
C GLY A 201 18.60 -27.15 -4.65
N SER A 202 17.49 -27.00 -3.91
CA SER A 202 16.75 -28.16 -3.36
C SER A 202 15.50 -28.57 -4.17
N ILE A 203 15.28 -28.02 -5.36
CA ILE A 203 14.15 -28.38 -6.22
C ILE A 203 14.47 -29.66 -6.99
N GLY A 204 13.86 -30.75 -6.56
CA GLY A 204 13.88 -32.03 -7.23
C GLY A 204 14.56 -33.15 -6.42
N GLY A 205 13.77 -34.13 -6.04
CA GLY A 205 14.10 -35.29 -5.18
C GLY A 205 15.27 -36.18 -5.59
N ASP A 206 16.36 -35.63 -6.07
CA ASP A 206 17.58 -36.39 -6.38
C ASP A 206 18.68 -36.03 -5.37
N SER A 207 19.10 -37.02 -4.61
CA SER A 207 19.94 -36.97 -3.41
C SER A 207 21.42 -36.61 -3.67
N GLY A 208 21.75 -35.94 -4.76
CA GLY A 208 23.14 -35.68 -5.19
C GLY A 208 23.56 -34.20 -5.29
N SER A 209 22.67 -33.20 -5.21
CA SER A 209 23.05 -31.79 -5.41
C SER A 209 23.30 -31.06 -4.10
N LYS A 210 24.47 -30.46 -3.95
CA LYS A 210 24.79 -29.54 -2.85
C LYS A 210 24.14 -28.23 -3.11
N GLY A 211 23.23 -27.79 -2.21
CA GLY A 211 22.68 -26.44 -2.24
C GLY A 211 23.73 -25.37 -1.89
N MET A 212 23.46 -24.11 -2.19
CA MET A 212 24.34 -22.97 -1.86
C MET A 212 24.76 -22.97 -0.38
N ALA A 213 23.83 -23.33 0.52
CA ALA A 213 24.14 -23.50 1.93
C ALA A 213 25.27 -24.48 2.21
N ASP A 214 25.38 -25.62 1.47
CA ASP A 214 26.38 -26.60 1.68
C ASP A 214 27.77 -26.18 1.18
N ILE A 215 27.83 -25.29 0.18
CA ILE A 215 29.06 -24.67 -0.32
C ILE A 215 29.56 -23.61 0.66
N LEU A 216 28.67 -22.80 1.24
CA LEU A 216 29.02 -21.73 2.20
C LEU A 216 29.37 -22.26 3.60
N LYS A 217 28.78 -23.38 4.05
CA LYS A 217 29.02 -23.97 5.38
C LYS A 217 30.50 -24.17 5.75
N PRO A 218 31.38 -24.70 4.88
CA PRO A 218 32.80 -24.87 5.21
C PRO A 218 33.50 -23.52 5.43
N ALA A 219 33.25 -22.51 4.58
CA ALA A 219 33.85 -21.19 4.65
C ALA A 219 33.40 -20.43 5.91
N LEU A 220 32.07 -20.44 6.21
CA LEU A 220 31.52 -19.90 7.46
C LEU A 220 32.05 -20.62 8.70
N SER A 221 32.29 -21.95 8.61
CA SER A 221 32.76 -22.74 9.74
C SER A 221 34.21 -22.47 10.08
N ARG A 222 35.05 -22.16 9.10
CA ARG A 222 36.46 -21.82 9.29
C ARG A 222 36.68 -20.33 9.58
N GLY A 223 35.64 -19.50 9.51
CA GLY A 223 35.74 -18.04 9.68
C GLY A 223 36.43 -17.34 8.49
N GLU A 224 36.44 -18.00 7.33
CA GLU A 224 37.02 -17.48 6.09
C GLU A 224 36.05 -16.50 5.39
N LEU A 225 34.77 -16.53 5.77
CA LEU A 225 33.69 -15.72 5.26
C LEU A 225 32.93 -15.05 6.41
N THR A 226 32.71 -13.76 6.31
CA THR A 226 31.84 -12.99 7.22
C THR A 226 30.62 -12.51 6.45
N VAL A 227 29.45 -12.78 6.99
CA VAL A 227 28.16 -12.52 6.32
C VAL A 227 27.23 -11.78 7.25
N ILE A 228 26.55 -10.76 6.71
CA ILE A 228 25.36 -10.16 7.28
C ILE A 228 24.16 -10.71 6.49
N GLY A 229 23.16 -11.24 7.15
CA GLY A 229 21.91 -11.65 6.51
C GLY A 229 20.75 -10.75 6.94
N ALA A 230 19.75 -10.60 6.08
CA ALA A 230 18.45 -10.03 6.44
C ALA A 230 17.34 -11.02 6.03
N THR A 231 16.31 -11.15 6.87
CA THR A 231 15.16 -12.03 6.60
C THR A 231 13.98 -11.69 7.50
N THR A 232 12.82 -12.29 7.24
CA THR A 232 11.66 -12.20 8.13
C THR A 232 11.76 -13.19 9.30
N GLN A 233 10.92 -12.99 10.34
CA GLN A 233 10.91 -13.86 11.52
C GLN A 233 10.51 -15.30 11.17
N ASP A 234 9.52 -15.45 10.29
CA ASP A 234 9.02 -16.77 9.91
C ASP A 234 10.03 -17.54 9.04
N GLU A 235 10.66 -16.85 8.11
CA GLU A 235 11.71 -17.43 7.27
C GLU A 235 12.94 -17.80 8.09
N TYR A 236 13.33 -16.95 9.06
CA TYR A 236 14.42 -17.26 9.99
C TYR A 236 14.15 -18.55 10.76
N ARG A 237 12.95 -18.71 11.32
CA ARG A 237 12.53 -19.92 12.04
C ARG A 237 12.49 -21.15 11.13
N ASN A 238 11.94 -20.98 9.92
CA ASN A 238 11.69 -22.08 9.00
C ASN A 238 12.93 -22.56 8.27
N THR A 239 13.96 -21.73 8.12
CA THR A 239 15.17 -22.01 7.35
C THR A 239 16.40 -22.12 8.24
N ILE A 240 16.83 -21.01 8.85
CA ILE A 240 18.11 -20.96 9.58
C ILE A 240 18.04 -21.76 10.88
N LEU A 241 17.00 -21.61 11.70
CA LEU A 241 16.89 -22.33 12.96
C LEU A 241 16.67 -23.83 12.79
N LYS A 242 16.00 -24.27 11.73
CA LYS A 242 15.85 -25.70 11.43
C LYS A 242 17.18 -26.37 11.05
N ASN A 243 18.15 -25.61 10.57
CA ASN A 243 19.47 -26.11 10.22
C ASN A 243 20.47 -25.88 11.38
N ALA A 244 20.66 -26.89 12.24
CA ALA A 244 21.52 -26.79 13.42
C ALA A 244 22.95 -26.31 13.14
N ALA A 245 23.51 -26.59 11.94
CA ALA A 245 24.85 -26.17 11.55
C ALA A 245 24.90 -24.64 11.29
N LEU A 246 23.86 -24.07 10.69
CA LEU A 246 23.74 -22.63 10.45
C LEU A 246 23.35 -21.88 11.72
N ALA A 247 22.38 -22.37 12.49
CA ALA A 247 21.96 -21.78 13.74
C ALA A 247 23.11 -21.52 14.73
N ARG A 248 24.17 -22.36 14.67
CA ARG A 248 25.38 -22.18 15.49
C ARG A 248 26.35 -21.12 14.97
N ARG A 249 26.14 -20.59 13.76
CA ARG A 249 27.06 -19.64 13.09
C ARG A 249 26.48 -18.23 13.00
N PHE A 250 25.17 -18.12 13.00
CA PHE A 250 24.46 -16.87 12.92
C PHE A 250 24.01 -16.40 14.31
N ASN A 251 23.96 -15.08 14.50
CA ASN A 251 23.34 -14.45 15.65
C ASN A 251 22.21 -13.55 15.19
N GLU A 252 21.05 -13.68 15.83
CA GLU A 252 19.89 -12.87 15.54
C GLU A 252 20.08 -11.45 16.09
N VAL A 253 19.78 -10.45 15.26
CA VAL A 253 19.59 -9.04 15.63
C VAL A 253 18.16 -8.69 15.27
N LYS A 254 17.35 -8.37 16.26
CA LYS A 254 15.94 -8.03 16.05
C LYS A 254 15.79 -6.61 15.57
N VAL A 255 15.12 -6.44 14.43
CA VAL A 255 14.78 -5.15 13.85
C VAL A 255 13.27 -4.98 13.92
N ASN A 256 12.81 -4.25 14.93
CA ASN A 256 11.39 -3.97 15.12
C ASN A 256 10.95 -2.79 14.26
N ALA A 257 9.64 -2.74 13.94
CA ALA A 257 9.06 -1.54 13.36
C ALA A 257 9.26 -0.34 14.30
N PRO A 258 9.67 0.83 13.79
CA PRO A 258 9.79 2.03 14.60
C PRO A 258 8.42 2.51 15.07
N SER A 259 8.40 3.33 16.12
CA SER A 259 7.19 4.02 16.54
C SER A 259 6.73 5.07 15.50
N ALA A 260 5.50 5.57 15.61
CA ALA A 260 5.02 6.66 14.77
C ALA A 260 5.90 7.92 14.91
N GLU A 261 6.34 8.23 16.12
CA GLU A 261 7.23 9.38 16.38
C GLU A 261 8.61 9.18 15.75
N ASP A 262 9.23 8.00 15.91
CA ASP A 262 10.51 7.69 15.28
C ASP A 262 10.39 7.72 13.75
N THR A 263 9.27 7.24 13.20
CA THR A 263 8.99 7.29 11.75
C THR A 263 8.89 8.73 11.26
N TYR A 264 8.24 9.60 12.03
CA TYR A 264 8.19 11.03 11.68
C TYR A 264 9.60 11.66 11.64
N GLN A 265 10.48 11.30 12.58
CA GLN A 265 11.87 11.77 12.56
C GLN A 265 12.65 11.21 11.34
N ILE A 266 12.38 9.96 10.96
CA ILE A 266 12.95 9.36 9.74
C ILE A 266 12.51 10.16 8.52
N LEU A 267 11.21 10.41 8.35
CA LEU A 267 10.67 11.18 7.23
C LEU A 267 11.27 12.60 7.16
N ARG A 268 11.44 13.27 8.31
CA ARG A 268 12.11 14.57 8.36
C ARG A 268 13.54 14.52 7.85
N GLY A 269 14.25 13.45 8.17
CA GLY A 269 15.65 13.31 7.76
C GLY A 269 15.85 12.99 6.28
N ILE A 270 14.87 12.33 5.66
CA ILE A 270 14.93 12.01 4.22
C ILE A 270 14.13 12.98 3.36
N ARG A 271 13.41 13.93 3.96
CA ARG A 271 12.54 14.91 3.28
C ARG A 271 13.20 15.60 2.11
N ASP A 272 14.39 16.14 2.32
CA ASP A 272 15.10 16.96 1.31
C ASP A 272 15.39 16.17 0.03
N LEU A 273 15.56 14.84 0.14
CA LEU A 273 15.76 13.95 -1.01
C LEU A 273 14.50 13.87 -1.87
N TYR A 274 13.33 13.67 -1.23
CA TYR A 274 12.03 13.61 -1.92
C TYR A 274 11.61 14.96 -2.47
N GLU A 275 11.82 16.05 -1.71
CA GLU A 275 11.57 17.42 -2.17
C GLU A 275 12.40 17.80 -3.40
N LYS A 276 13.65 17.36 -3.44
CA LYS A 276 14.53 17.58 -4.58
C LYS A 276 14.15 16.71 -5.78
N HIS A 277 13.78 15.45 -5.54
CA HIS A 277 13.44 14.50 -6.60
C HIS A 277 12.15 14.90 -7.32
N HIS A 278 11.12 15.26 -6.57
CA HIS A 278 9.78 15.57 -7.10
C HIS A 278 9.54 17.07 -7.33
N ASN A 279 10.49 17.94 -6.96
CA ASN A 279 10.38 19.40 -7.00
C ASN A 279 9.13 19.94 -6.26
N VAL A 280 8.85 19.38 -5.07
CA VAL A 280 7.74 19.77 -4.19
C VAL A 280 8.27 20.24 -2.83
N ILE A 281 7.43 20.89 -2.02
CA ILE A 281 7.71 21.21 -0.62
C ILE A 281 6.82 20.29 0.25
N LEU A 282 7.42 19.63 1.23
CA LEU A 282 6.78 18.71 2.17
C LEU A 282 6.80 19.30 3.60
N PRO A 283 5.80 20.09 4.02
CA PRO A 283 5.73 20.65 5.37
C PRO A 283 5.67 19.55 6.45
N ASP A 284 6.10 19.90 7.66
CA ASP A 284 6.10 18.98 8.81
C ASP A 284 4.72 18.37 9.10
N GLU A 285 3.64 19.15 8.90
CA GLU A 285 2.25 18.67 9.05
C GLU A 285 1.87 17.58 8.04
N VAL A 286 2.40 17.64 6.82
CA VAL A 286 2.20 16.65 5.76
C VAL A 286 2.92 15.35 6.12
N LEU A 287 4.16 15.43 6.58
CA LEU A 287 4.92 14.26 7.03
C LEU A 287 4.25 13.57 8.22
N LYS A 288 3.74 14.36 9.18
CA LYS A 288 2.99 13.83 10.31
C LYS A 288 1.69 13.16 9.86
N ALA A 289 0.94 13.81 8.97
CA ALA A 289 -0.28 13.24 8.41
C ALA A 289 0.01 11.92 7.64
N ALA A 290 1.12 11.85 6.91
CA ALA A 290 1.53 10.63 6.21
C ALA A 290 1.80 9.47 7.18
N VAL A 291 2.44 9.73 8.32
CA VAL A 291 2.64 8.71 9.36
C VAL A 291 1.29 8.29 9.95
N ASP A 292 0.48 9.23 10.42
CA ASP A 292 -0.79 8.95 11.08
C ASP A 292 -1.75 8.19 10.17
N TYR A 293 -1.89 8.63 8.91
CA TYR A 293 -2.75 7.97 7.92
C TYR A 293 -2.21 6.60 7.50
N SER A 294 -0.90 6.44 7.35
CA SER A 294 -0.32 5.13 7.04
C SER A 294 -0.58 4.11 8.16
N VAL A 295 -0.51 4.54 9.43
CA VAL A 295 -0.82 3.69 10.59
C VAL A 295 -2.30 3.31 10.60
N GLN A 296 -3.17 4.27 10.35
CA GLN A 296 -4.61 4.10 10.44
C GLN A 296 -5.20 3.34 9.25
N TYR A 297 -4.76 3.65 8.04
CA TYR A 297 -5.41 3.20 6.79
C TYR A 297 -4.62 2.13 6.02
N ILE A 298 -3.33 1.90 6.33
CA ILE A 298 -2.48 0.89 5.66
C ILE A 298 -1.95 -0.11 6.71
N PRO A 299 -2.82 -0.97 7.30
CA PRO A 299 -2.41 -1.89 8.36
C PRO A 299 -1.55 -3.07 7.87
N GLN A 300 -1.57 -3.39 6.57
CA GLN A 300 -0.90 -4.59 6.03
C GLN A 300 0.62 -4.44 5.89
N ARG A 301 1.14 -3.22 5.94
CA ARG A 301 2.57 -2.93 5.81
C ARG A 301 3.14 -2.37 7.11
N SER A 302 4.43 -2.53 7.31
CA SER A 302 5.13 -2.04 8.51
C SER A 302 5.63 -0.60 8.32
N LEU A 303 5.80 0.11 9.44
CA LEU A 303 6.58 1.34 9.47
C LEU A 303 8.08 0.99 9.38
N PRO A 304 8.93 1.86 8.79
CA PRO A 304 8.60 3.17 8.20
C PRO A 304 8.14 3.08 6.73
N ASP A 305 8.30 1.93 6.06
CA ASP A 305 8.13 1.73 4.62
C ASP A 305 6.80 2.30 4.08
N LYS A 306 5.67 1.95 4.72
CA LYS A 306 4.35 2.44 4.31
C LYS A 306 4.18 3.96 4.39
N ALA A 307 4.88 4.62 5.31
CA ALA A 307 4.81 6.06 5.45
C ALA A 307 5.72 6.76 4.43
N ILE A 308 6.87 6.19 4.14
CA ILE A 308 7.79 6.64 3.08
C ILE A 308 7.10 6.53 1.71
N ASP A 309 6.52 5.36 1.41
CA ASP A 309 5.79 5.11 0.17
C ASP A 309 4.63 6.10 -0.01
N LEU A 310 3.89 6.39 1.07
CA LEU A 310 2.80 7.36 1.02
C LEU A 310 3.30 8.79 0.72
N VAL A 311 4.43 9.22 1.28
CA VAL A 311 5.04 10.52 0.97
C VAL A 311 5.51 10.55 -0.48
N ASP A 312 6.15 9.49 -0.96
CA ASP A 312 6.64 9.37 -2.34
C ASP A 312 5.48 9.44 -3.34
N VAL A 313 4.43 8.65 -3.14
CA VAL A 313 3.21 8.65 -3.98
C VAL A 313 2.55 10.03 -3.98
N THR A 314 2.47 10.70 -2.82
CA THR A 314 1.86 12.04 -2.71
C THR A 314 2.69 13.07 -3.48
N ALA A 315 4.00 13.06 -3.30
CA ALA A 315 4.92 13.96 -3.99
C ALA A 315 4.92 13.73 -5.51
N ALA A 316 4.96 12.46 -5.94
CA ALA A 316 4.89 12.08 -7.35
C ALA A 316 3.59 12.53 -8.01
N HIS A 317 2.46 12.38 -7.28
CA HIS A 317 1.16 12.82 -7.79
C HIS A 317 1.08 14.33 -7.99
N LEU A 318 1.55 15.12 -7.01
CA LEU A 318 1.62 16.56 -7.11
C LEU A 318 2.53 17.01 -8.26
N ALA A 319 3.69 16.38 -8.41
CA ALA A 319 4.61 16.65 -9.52
C ALA A 319 3.96 16.37 -10.88
N ALA A 320 3.17 15.29 -11.00
CA ALA A 320 2.45 14.96 -12.23
C ALA A 320 1.32 15.94 -12.57
N GLN A 321 0.66 16.51 -11.56
CA GLN A 321 -0.37 17.54 -11.74
C GLN A 321 0.22 18.91 -12.13
N HIS A 322 1.48 19.16 -11.72
CA HIS A 322 2.21 20.40 -11.97
C HIS A 322 3.52 20.10 -12.70
N PRO A 323 3.46 19.66 -13.97
CA PRO A 323 4.65 19.27 -14.71
C PRO A 323 5.57 20.47 -14.87
N VAL A 324 6.79 20.34 -14.33
CA VAL A 324 7.87 21.32 -14.54
C VAL A 324 8.27 21.25 -16.00
N THR A 325 8.29 22.39 -16.71
CA THR A 325 8.78 22.44 -18.07
C THR A 325 10.29 22.15 -18.04
N ASP A 326 10.73 21.18 -18.82
CA ASP A 326 12.15 20.90 -18.99
C ASP A 326 12.84 22.09 -19.67
N VAL A 327 13.49 22.95 -18.89
CA VAL A 327 14.17 24.15 -19.37
C VAL A 327 15.21 23.79 -20.42
N HIS A 328 15.93 22.66 -20.24
CA HIS A 328 16.92 22.20 -21.23
C HIS A 328 16.29 21.76 -22.54
N ALA A 329 15.11 21.11 -22.49
CA ALA A 329 14.39 20.77 -23.70
C ALA A 329 13.89 22.01 -24.44
N VAL A 330 13.44 23.04 -23.72
CA VAL A 330 13.01 24.32 -24.28
C VAL A 330 14.22 25.11 -24.83
N GLU A 331 15.36 25.13 -24.15
CA GLU A 331 16.59 25.74 -24.63
C GLU A 331 17.10 25.09 -25.92
N ASN A 332 17.04 23.76 -26.01
CA ASN A 332 17.37 23.02 -27.23
C ASN A 332 16.40 23.35 -28.37
N GLU A 333 15.09 23.46 -28.09
CA GLU A 333 14.08 23.88 -29.08
C GLU A 333 14.37 25.32 -29.55
N ILE A 334 14.76 26.23 -28.66
CA ILE A 334 15.16 27.60 -29.00
C ILE A 334 16.38 27.60 -29.92
N ALA A 335 17.39 26.78 -29.63
CA ALA A 335 18.60 26.67 -30.47
C ALA A 335 18.21 26.16 -31.88
N GLU A 336 17.38 25.11 -31.96
CA GLU A 336 16.89 24.58 -33.25
C GLU A 336 16.07 25.61 -34.03
N GLN A 337 15.24 26.41 -33.37
CA GLN A 337 14.48 27.48 -34.04
C GLN A 337 15.35 28.65 -34.47
N LYS A 338 16.44 28.96 -33.76
CA LYS A 338 17.43 29.95 -34.20
C LYS A 338 18.15 29.49 -35.48
N ASP A 339 18.58 28.24 -35.56
CA ASP A 339 19.19 27.67 -36.76
C ASP A 339 18.24 27.71 -37.94
N LYS A 340 16.92 27.41 -37.72
CA LYS A 340 15.89 27.53 -38.74
C LYS A 340 15.68 28.98 -39.18
N GLN A 341 15.73 29.94 -38.27
CA GLN A 341 15.60 31.35 -38.59
C GLN A 341 16.76 31.82 -39.46
N GLU A 342 17.99 31.46 -39.11
CA GLU A 342 19.20 31.83 -39.90
C GLU A 342 19.12 31.22 -41.30
N ALA A 343 18.76 29.93 -41.41
CA ALA A 343 18.62 29.26 -42.72
C ALA A 343 17.49 29.84 -43.60
N ALA A 344 16.44 30.36 -42.99
CA ALA A 344 15.34 31.03 -43.72
C ALA A 344 15.75 32.41 -44.18
N VAL A 345 16.53 33.15 -43.38
CA VAL A 345 17.09 34.47 -43.80
C VAL A 345 18.09 34.32 -44.94
N GLU A 346 18.95 33.30 -44.98
CA GLU A 346 19.86 33.02 -46.08
C GLU A 346 19.15 32.70 -47.40
N LYS A 347 17.91 32.13 -47.30
CA LYS A 347 17.07 31.80 -48.45
C LYS A 347 16.09 32.93 -48.84
N GLU A 348 16.18 34.11 -48.21
CA GLU A 348 15.27 35.24 -48.36
C GLU A 348 13.78 34.91 -48.08
N ASP A 349 13.53 33.83 -47.31
CA ASP A 349 12.16 33.42 -46.89
C ASP A 349 11.79 34.15 -45.58
N TYR A 350 11.31 35.38 -45.72
CA TYR A 350 10.97 36.25 -44.61
C TYR A 350 9.76 35.79 -43.79
N GLU A 351 8.85 34.98 -44.40
CA GLU A 351 7.70 34.43 -43.69
C GLU A 351 8.12 33.31 -42.74
N ALA A 352 8.95 32.40 -43.20
CA ALA A 352 9.53 31.34 -42.36
C ALA A 352 10.42 31.92 -41.23
N ALA A 353 11.21 32.93 -41.51
CA ALA A 353 12.04 33.62 -40.50
C ALA A 353 11.21 34.33 -39.43
N LEU A 354 10.07 34.95 -39.78
CA LEU A 354 9.16 35.57 -38.84
C LEU A 354 8.47 34.54 -37.96
N ASN A 355 8.00 33.43 -38.51
CA ASN A 355 7.38 32.34 -37.77
C ASN A 355 8.36 31.73 -36.75
N ALA A 356 9.62 31.49 -37.13
CA ALA A 356 10.65 30.99 -36.23
C ALA A 356 10.94 32.00 -35.09
N LYS A 357 11.00 33.28 -35.40
CA LYS A 357 11.17 34.35 -34.40
C LYS A 357 10.03 34.41 -33.41
N THR A 358 8.79 34.34 -33.87
CA THR A 358 7.59 34.32 -33.00
C THR A 358 7.63 33.11 -32.07
N ARG A 359 8.06 31.95 -32.59
CA ARG A 359 8.20 30.73 -31.78
C ARG A 359 9.28 30.87 -30.73
N ILE A 360 10.43 31.49 -31.05
CA ILE A 360 11.49 31.78 -30.09
C ILE A 360 10.98 32.69 -28.97
N GLU A 361 10.26 33.76 -29.30
CA GLU A 361 9.66 34.68 -28.32
C GLU A 361 8.66 33.99 -27.39
N GLU A 362 7.86 33.07 -27.92
CA GLU A 362 6.95 32.23 -27.12
C GLU A 362 7.70 31.31 -26.16
N LEU A 363 8.78 30.67 -26.61
CA LEU A 363 9.61 29.77 -25.83
C LEU A 363 10.41 30.54 -24.77
N GLU A 364 10.97 31.70 -25.10
CA GLU A 364 11.65 32.59 -24.15
C GLU A 364 10.68 33.10 -23.07
N LYS A 365 9.43 33.42 -23.42
CA LYS A 365 8.39 33.75 -22.44
C LYS A 365 8.07 32.56 -21.53
N LYS A 366 8.07 31.35 -22.06
CA LYS A 366 7.90 30.13 -21.25
C LYS A 366 9.02 29.99 -20.22
N ILE A 367 10.29 30.22 -20.60
CA ILE A 367 11.42 30.19 -19.68
C ILE A 367 11.31 31.33 -18.66
N GLN A 368 10.98 32.54 -19.06
CA GLN A 368 10.81 33.68 -18.16
C GLN A 368 9.69 33.47 -17.12
N ASN A 369 8.57 32.91 -17.55
CA ASN A 369 7.50 32.52 -16.62
C ASN A 369 7.91 31.37 -15.69
N HIS A 370 8.91 30.57 -16.07
CA HIS A 370 9.40 29.42 -15.33
C HIS A 370 10.47 29.75 -14.28
N THR A 371 11.14 30.90 -14.38
CA THR A 371 12.08 31.36 -13.34
C THR A 371 11.36 31.72 -12.03
N GLU A 372 10.03 31.75 -12.03
CA GLU A 372 9.16 31.87 -10.85
C GLU A 372 8.41 30.57 -10.51
N ASP A 373 8.81 29.39 -11.01
CA ASP A 373 8.19 28.12 -10.61
C ASP A 373 8.40 27.89 -9.11
N MET A 374 7.44 28.42 -8.35
CA MET A 374 7.31 28.11 -6.94
C MET A 374 7.07 26.60 -6.84
N LYS A 375 7.97 25.90 -6.14
CA LYS A 375 7.74 24.51 -5.77
C LYS A 375 6.35 24.37 -5.18
N VAL A 376 5.59 23.40 -5.67
CA VAL A 376 4.23 23.16 -5.16
C VAL A 376 4.35 22.66 -3.72
N THR A 377 3.61 23.28 -2.82
CA THR A 377 3.59 22.87 -1.41
C THR A 377 2.48 21.82 -1.22
N ALA A 378 2.87 20.64 -0.75
CA ALA A 378 1.93 19.59 -0.40
C ALA A 378 1.06 20.00 0.79
N THR A 379 -0.17 19.53 0.82
CA THR A 379 -1.13 19.73 1.90
C THR A 379 -1.51 18.40 2.53
N VAL A 380 -2.11 18.44 3.72
CA VAL A 380 -2.67 17.25 4.38
C VAL A 380 -3.76 16.59 3.51
N ASN A 381 -4.48 17.39 2.72
CA ASN A 381 -5.49 16.87 1.80
C ASN A 381 -4.88 16.03 0.67
N ASP A 382 -3.72 16.40 0.15
CA ASP A 382 -3.04 15.63 -0.91
C ASP A 382 -2.60 14.26 -0.39
N VAL A 383 -2.18 14.19 0.88
CA VAL A 383 -1.90 12.91 1.55
C VAL A 383 -3.18 12.08 1.68
N ALA A 384 -4.29 12.70 2.07
CA ALA A 384 -5.58 12.03 2.19
C ALA A 384 -6.06 11.47 0.83
N GLU A 385 -5.92 12.23 -0.26
CA GLU A 385 -6.24 11.77 -1.62
C GLU A 385 -5.35 10.60 -2.06
N SER A 386 -4.06 10.64 -1.70
CA SER A 386 -3.12 9.56 -1.99
C SER A 386 -3.50 8.27 -1.24
N VAL A 387 -3.88 8.38 0.03
CA VAL A 387 -4.42 7.24 0.81
C VAL A 387 -5.70 6.71 0.20
N GLU A 388 -6.62 7.58 -0.22
CA GLU A 388 -7.86 7.18 -0.87
C GLU A 388 -7.62 6.37 -2.15
N ARG A 389 -6.66 6.78 -2.97
CA ARG A 389 -6.25 6.02 -4.17
C ARG A 389 -5.63 4.66 -3.84
N MET A 390 -4.79 4.60 -2.80
CA MET A 390 -4.11 3.37 -2.41
C MET A 390 -5.05 2.35 -1.75
N THR A 391 -6.04 2.82 -1.00
CA THR A 391 -6.87 1.98 -0.13
C THR A 391 -8.34 1.90 -0.57
N GLY A 392 -8.80 2.81 -1.43
CA GLY A 392 -10.22 2.97 -1.77
C GLY A 392 -11.08 3.59 -0.66
N VAL A 393 -10.47 4.03 0.43
CA VAL A 393 -11.17 4.67 1.57
C VAL A 393 -11.25 6.18 1.33
N PRO A 394 -12.42 6.82 1.35
CA PRO A 394 -12.57 8.25 1.08
C PRO A 394 -12.05 9.13 2.23
N VAL A 395 -10.73 9.11 2.44
CA VAL A 395 -10.06 9.82 3.54
C VAL A 395 -10.05 11.34 3.31
N SER A 396 -9.96 11.78 2.05
CA SER A 396 -10.00 13.21 1.68
C SER A 396 -11.30 13.91 2.09
N GLN A 397 -12.39 13.15 2.20
CA GLN A 397 -13.68 13.64 2.65
C GLN A 397 -13.83 13.64 4.18
N MET A 398 -12.82 13.17 4.93
CA MET A 398 -12.90 12.95 6.38
C MET A 398 -12.39 14.14 7.25
N GLY A 399 -12.20 15.32 6.68
CA GLY A 399 -11.81 16.54 7.41
C GLY A 399 -12.99 17.24 8.14
N ALA A 400 -13.02 18.56 8.16
CA ALA A 400 -14.09 19.34 8.80
C ALA A 400 -15.50 19.00 8.29
N SER A 401 -15.62 18.46 7.06
CA SER A 401 -16.88 17.94 6.50
C SER A 401 -17.41 16.68 7.20
N ASP A 402 -16.56 15.92 7.90
CA ASP A 402 -16.95 14.66 8.56
C ASP A 402 -17.95 14.90 9.70
N ILE A 403 -17.79 15.96 10.44
CA ILE A 403 -18.73 16.32 11.51
C ILE A 403 -20.11 16.62 10.94
N GLU A 404 -20.18 17.34 9.81
CA GLU A 404 -21.44 17.62 9.13
C GLU A 404 -22.03 16.36 8.50
N ARG A 405 -21.20 15.53 7.90
CA ARG A 405 -21.61 14.25 7.32
C ARG A 405 -22.16 13.29 8.39
N LEU A 406 -21.49 13.19 9.54
CA LEU A 406 -21.97 12.41 10.68
C LEU A 406 -23.25 12.98 11.29
N LYS A 407 -23.44 14.31 11.30
CA LYS A 407 -24.69 14.93 11.73
C LYS A 407 -25.85 14.58 10.80
N GLY A 408 -25.63 14.64 9.48
CA GLY A 408 -26.65 14.33 8.47
C GLY A 408 -26.89 12.85 8.19
N MET A 409 -26.07 11.92 8.77
CA MET A 409 -26.19 10.47 8.55
C MET A 409 -27.61 9.94 8.84
N ASN A 410 -28.20 10.35 9.95
CA ASN A 410 -29.54 9.93 10.36
C ASN A 410 -30.58 10.21 9.28
N ASP A 411 -30.58 11.41 8.73
CA ASP A 411 -31.59 11.86 7.75
C ASP A 411 -31.36 11.18 6.40
N ARG A 412 -30.12 10.99 5.98
CA ARG A 412 -29.81 10.26 4.75
C ARG A 412 -30.21 8.78 4.83
N LEU A 413 -29.99 8.12 5.97
CA LEU A 413 -30.40 6.74 6.16
C LEU A 413 -31.93 6.62 6.25
N LYS A 414 -32.63 7.51 6.96
CA LYS A 414 -34.10 7.55 7.03
C LYS A 414 -34.75 7.73 5.66
N ALA A 415 -34.18 8.56 4.81
CA ALA A 415 -34.68 8.76 3.44
C ALA A 415 -34.60 7.50 2.56
N LYS A 416 -33.82 6.49 2.95
CA LYS A 416 -33.63 5.25 2.18
C LYS A 416 -34.19 4.00 2.87
N VAL A 417 -34.29 4.02 4.20
CA VAL A 417 -34.78 2.88 5.00
C VAL A 417 -36.06 3.34 5.70
N ILE A 418 -37.17 3.07 5.05
CA ILE A 418 -38.50 3.53 5.46
C ILE A 418 -39.07 2.65 6.58
N GLY A 419 -39.79 3.26 7.52
CA GLY A 419 -40.53 2.57 8.60
C GLY A 419 -39.67 2.02 9.72
N GLN A 420 -38.34 2.36 9.76
CA GLN A 420 -37.41 1.85 10.77
C GLN A 420 -36.64 3.00 11.49
N ASP A 421 -37.29 4.09 11.77
CA ASP A 421 -36.70 5.30 12.35
C ASP A 421 -35.89 5.05 13.61
N LYS A 422 -36.41 4.23 14.53
CA LYS A 422 -35.73 3.89 15.79
C LYS A 422 -34.44 3.10 15.55
N ALA A 423 -34.47 2.16 14.60
CA ALA A 423 -33.32 1.37 14.23
C ALA A 423 -32.22 2.21 13.60
N VAL A 424 -32.58 3.07 12.65
CA VAL A 424 -31.68 4.03 11.99
C VAL A 424 -31.04 4.96 13.01
N GLU A 425 -31.84 5.52 13.92
CA GLU A 425 -31.36 6.45 14.94
C GLU A 425 -30.36 5.77 15.90
N ALA A 426 -30.63 4.54 16.32
CA ALA A 426 -29.75 3.79 17.21
C ALA A 426 -28.39 3.49 16.54
N VAL A 427 -28.38 3.06 15.27
CA VAL A 427 -27.17 2.85 14.47
C VAL A 427 -26.38 4.16 14.32
N ALA A 428 -27.03 5.22 13.84
CA ALA A 428 -26.38 6.49 13.61
C ALA A 428 -25.79 7.08 14.90
N ARG A 429 -26.46 6.91 16.03
CA ARG A 429 -25.97 7.37 17.35
C ARG A 429 -24.71 6.60 17.77
N ALA A 430 -24.69 5.28 17.63
CA ALA A 430 -23.55 4.46 17.99
C ALA A 430 -22.33 4.76 17.10
N ILE A 431 -22.51 4.87 15.78
CA ILE A 431 -21.43 5.22 14.84
C ILE A 431 -20.87 6.62 15.17
N ARG A 432 -21.73 7.61 15.41
CA ARG A 432 -21.27 8.96 15.79
C ARG A 432 -20.46 8.96 17.06
N ARG A 433 -20.87 8.20 18.09
CA ARG A 433 -20.13 8.09 19.37
C ARG A 433 -18.73 7.52 19.17
N ASN A 434 -18.61 6.44 18.39
CA ASN A 434 -17.32 5.81 18.10
C ASN A 434 -16.41 6.76 17.29
N ARG A 435 -16.92 7.35 16.20
CA ARG A 435 -16.16 8.27 15.35
C ARG A 435 -15.74 9.56 16.05
N ALA A 436 -16.48 9.99 17.06
CA ALA A 436 -16.11 11.11 17.92
C ALA A 436 -15.02 10.77 18.98
N GLY A 437 -14.54 9.53 18.99
CA GLY A 437 -13.47 9.10 19.90
C GLY A 437 -13.90 8.84 21.34
N PHE A 438 -15.22 8.66 21.61
CA PHE A 438 -15.74 8.38 22.95
C PHE A 438 -15.80 6.88 23.28
N ASP A 439 -15.45 5.98 22.36
CA ASP A 439 -15.38 4.54 22.58
C ASP A 439 -13.92 4.05 22.69
N GLU A 440 -13.69 2.95 23.42
CA GLU A 440 -12.36 2.35 23.57
C GLU A 440 -11.82 1.84 22.24
N GLY A 441 -10.64 2.29 21.82
CA GLY A 441 -10.05 2.10 20.48
C GLY A 441 -9.66 0.67 20.08
N ASN A 442 -10.10 -0.36 20.82
CA ASN A 442 -9.78 -1.76 20.50
C ASN A 442 -10.93 -2.53 19.85
N ARG A 443 -12.13 -1.99 19.81
CA ARG A 443 -13.32 -2.63 19.23
C ARG A 443 -13.56 -2.20 17.78
N PRO A 444 -14.39 -2.94 17.02
CA PRO A 444 -14.90 -2.49 15.73
C PRO A 444 -15.61 -1.13 15.81
N ILE A 445 -15.71 -0.39 14.69
CA ILE A 445 -16.40 0.91 14.60
C ILE A 445 -17.82 0.82 15.15
N GLY A 446 -18.49 -0.32 14.92
CA GLY A 446 -19.81 -0.62 15.46
C GLY A 446 -20.09 -2.10 15.40
N SER A 447 -20.83 -2.61 16.37
CA SER A 447 -21.30 -3.98 16.40
C SER A 447 -22.80 -3.97 16.75
N PHE A 448 -23.61 -4.49 15.83
CA PHE A 448 -25.09 -4.44 15.92
C PHE A 448 -25.70 -5.80 15.73
N LEU A 449 -26.71 -6.12 16.55
CA LEU A 449 -27.59 -7.25 16.33
C LEU A 449 -28.97 -6.73 15.86
N PHE A 450 -29.29 -6.94 14.59
CA PHE A 450 -30.57 -6.58 14.00
C PHE A 450 -31.56 -7.73 14.15
N VAL A 451 -32.59 -7.53 14.91
CA VAL A 451 -33.58 -8.55 15.22
C VAL A 451 -34.94 -8.12 14.70
N GLY A 452 -35.70 -9.04 14.08
CA GLY A 452 -37.03 -8.71 13.57
C GLY A 452 -37.51 -9.65 12.48
N PRO A 453 -38.75 -9.50 12.03
CA PRO A 453 -39.36 -10.34 11.00
C PRO A 453 -38.57 -10.32 9.68
N THR A 454 -38.89 -11.22 8.78
CA THR A 454 -38.29 -11.25 7.44
C THR A 454 -38.84 -10.08 6.59
N GLY A 455 -38.00 -9.50 5.75
CA GLY A 455 -38.40 -8.48 4.76
C GLY A 455 -38.71 -7.08 5.32
N VAL A 456 -38.30 -6.75 6.54
CA VAL A 456 -38.51 -5.41 7.17
C VAL A 456 -37.40 -4.40 6.94
N GLY A 457 -36.33 -4.74 6.19
CA GLY A 457 -35.29 -3.80 5.83
C GLY A 457 -33.94 -3.99 6.55
N LYS A 458 -33.72 -5.08 7.33
CA LYS A 458 -32.45 -5.33 8.06
C LYS A 458 -31.23 -5.27 7.14
N THR A 459 -31.23 -6.04 6.06
CA THR A 459 -30.15 -6.07 5.07
C THR A 459 -30.03 -4.77 4.27
N GLU A 460 -31.14 -4.06 4.04
CA GLU A 460 -31.13 -2.78 3.35
C GLU A 460 -30.45 -1.70 4.18
N LEU A 461 -30.70 -1.63 5.48
CA LEU A 461 -30.00 -0.71 6.37
C LEU A 461 -28.48 -0.96 6.35
N ALA A 462 -28.04 -2.22 6.33
CA ALA A 462 -26.62 -2.55 6.20
C ALA A 462 -26.01 -2.03 4.88
N LYS A 463 -26.73 -2.18 3.75
CA LYS A 463 -26.30 -1.67 2.44
C LYS A 463 -26.21 -0.15 2.38
N GLN A 464 -27.24 0.53 2.92
CA GLN A 464 -27.25 2.00 2.95
C GLN A 464 -26.17 2.54 3.91
N LEU A 465 -25.90 1.85 5.02
CA LEU A 465 -24.81 2.21 5.91
C LEU A 465 -23.44 2.01 5.25
N ALA A 466 -23.24 0.95 4.45
CA ALA A 466 -22.00 0.75 3.67
C ALA A 466 -21.77 1.89 2.67
N LEU A 467 -22.82 2.27 1.95
CA LEU A 467 -22.76 3.39 1.02
C LEU A 467 -22.44 4.71 1.72
N ASP A 468 -23.06 4.96 2.88
CA ASP A 468 -22.85 6.22 3.63
C ASP A 468 -21.45 6.28 4.27
N MET A 469 -20.95 5.16 4.82
CA MET A 469 -19.67 5.10 5.52
C MET A 469 -18.46 4.91 4.60
N PHE A 470 -18.60 4.07 3.58
CA PHE A 470 -17.48 3.61 2.74
C PHE A 470 -17.63 3.97 1.26
N GLY A 471 -18.67 4.74 0.90
CA GLY A 471 -18.87 5.28 -0.45
C GLY A 471 -19.42 4.27 -1.48
N THR A 472 -19.50 2.98 -1.16
CA THR A 472 -20.01 1.94 -2.06
C THR A 472 -20.85 0.90 -1.33
N LYS A 473 -21.88 0.38 -2.00
CA LYS A 473 -22.73 -0.72 -1.47
C LYS A 473 -22.00 -2.07 -1.48
N GLU A 474 -20.94 -2.19 -2.24
CA GLU A 474 -20.11 -3.39 -2.37
C GLU A 474 -19.12 -3.56 -1.20
N ALA A 475 -18.94 -2.54 -0.36
CA ALA A 475 -18.12 -2.61 0.86
C ALA A 475 -18.80 -3.48 1.95
N ILE A 476 -19.35 -4.63 1.56
CA ILE A 476 -19.99 -5.60 2.45
C ILE A 476 -19.41 -6.99 2.26
N ILE A 477 -18.91 -7.55 3.36
CA ILE A 477 -18.55 -8.97 3.45
C ILE A 477 -19.75 -9.71 4.02
N ARG A 478 -20.57 -10.29 3.15
CA ARG A 478 -21.74 -11.07 3.57
C ARG A 478 -21.37 -12.53 3.80
N LEU A 479 -21.83 -13.05 4.94
CA LEU A 479 -21.74 -14.45 5.33
C LEU A 479 -23.14 -14.93 5.76
N ASP A 480 -23.64 -15.95 5.09
CA ASP A 480 -24.89 -16.64 5.48
C ASP A 480 -24.55 -17.70 6.52
N MET A 481 -24.98 -17.51 7.75
CA MET A 481 -24.62 -18.39 8.86
C MET A 481 -25.25 -19.78 8.77
N SER A 482 -26.18 -19.99 7.88
CA SER A 482 -26.71 -21.34 7.57
C SER A 482 -25.64 -22.25 6.94
N GLU A 483 -24.66 -21.66 6.20
CA GLU A 483 -23.50 -22.37 5.63
C GLU A 483 -22.43 -22.70 6.69
N TYR A 484 -22.54 -22.09 7.87
CA TYR A 484 -21.61 -22.21 8.99
C TYR A 484 -22.22 -22.89 10.20
N SER A 485 -23.13 -23.85 9.96
CA SER A 485 -23.84 -24.60 10.99
C SER A 485 -23.18 -25.92 11.40
N ASP A 486 -22.08 -26.30 10.75
CA ASP A 486 -21.35 -27.54 10.99
C ASP A 486 -20.05 -27.31 11.75
N ARG A 487 -19.40 -28.39 12.25
CA ARG A 487 -18.13 -28.33 12.99
C ARG A 487 -16.96 -27.85 12.17
N THR A 488 -17.04 -27.83 10.85
CA THR A 488 -15.98 -27.33 9.96
C THR A 488 -16.10 -25.82 9.72
N ALA A 489 -17.16 -25.20 10.22
CA ALA A 489 -17.47 -23.78 10.04
C ALA A 489 -16.34 -22.85 10.49
N VAL A 490 -15.67 -23.18 11.60
CA VAL A 490 -14.53 -22.41 12.10
C VAL A 490 -13.41 -22.38 11.07
N SER A 491 -13.05 -23.53 10.47
CA SER A 491 -12.01 -23.59 9.44
C SER A 491 -12.37 -22.82 8.17
N LYS A 492 -13.69 -22.75 7.84
CA LYS A 492 -14.17 -21.92 6.72
C LYS A 492 -13.97 -20.41 6.98
N LEU A 493 -14.02 -20.00 8.26
CA LEU A 493 -13.87 -18.58 8.63
C LEU A 493 -12.41 -18.13 8.76
N ILE A 494 -11.56 -18.95 9.40
CA ILE A 494 -10.18 -18.58 9.72
C ILE A 494 -9.12 -19.34 8.89
N GLY A 495 -9.56 -20.30 8.08
CA GLY A 495 -8.64 -21.18 7.34
C GLY A 495 -8.20 -22.40 8.13
N THR A 496 -7.57 -23.34 7.45
CA THR A 496 -7.04 -24.58 8.02
C THR A 496 -5.58 -24.39 8.46
N THR A 497 -5.17 -25.10 9.51
CA THR A 497 -3.76 -25.13 9.95
C THR A 497 -2.91 -25.94 8.97
N ALA A 498 -1.63 -25.60 8.91
CA ALA A 498 -0.66 -26.27 8.05
C ALA A 498 -0.68 -27.82 8.24
N GLY A 499 -0.76 -28.54 7.14
CA GLY A 499 -0.81 -30.01 7.12
C GLY A 499 -2.19 -30.65 6.97
N TYR A 500 -3.25 -29.86 6.95
CA TYR A 500 -4.60 -30.36 6.67
C TYR A 500 -5.01 -30.10 5.21
N VAL A 501 -5.89 -30.96 4.67
CA VAL A 501 -6.46 -30.82 3.32
C VAL A 501 -7.24 -29.51 3.23
N GLY A 502 -6.97 -28.69 2.19
CA GLY A 502 -7.60 -27.38 2.01
C GLY A 502 -6.74 -26.18 2.49
N TYR A 503 -5.47 -26.40 2.85
CA TYR A 503 -4.54 -25.33 3.25
C TYR A 503 -4.30 -24.29 2.14
N ASP A 504 -4.29 -24.72 0.87
CA ASP A 504 -4.07 -23.82 -0.29
C ASP A 504 -5.30 -23.00 -0.69
N ASP A 505 -6.50 -23.35 -0.17
CA ASP A 505 -7.77 -22.68 -0.51
C ASP A 505 -8.18 -21.55 0.46
N ASN A 506 -7.25 -21.03 1.27
CA ASN A 506 -7.53 -20.01 2.29
C ASN A 506 -7.94 -18.63 1.72
N ASN A 507 -7.93 -18.45 0.40
CA ASN A 507 -8.18 -17.16 -0.26
C ASN A 507 -9.59 -16.56 -0.02
N ASN A 508 -10.56 -17.32 0.46
CA ASN A 508 -11.95 -16.87 0.65
C ASN A 508 -12.44 -16.87 2.11
N THR A 509 -11.52 -17.01 3.07
CA THR A 509 -11.86 -16.96 4.50
C THR A 509 -12.26 -15.54 4.91
N LEU A 510 -13.00 -15.42 6.04
CA LEU A 510 -13.35 -14.12 6.60
C LEU A 510 -12.10 -13.29 6.90
N THR A 511 -11.07 -13.92 7.49
CA THR A 511 -9.81 -13.27 7.83
C THR A 511 -9.12 -12.68 6.60
N GLU A 512 -9.06 -13.42 5.50
CA GLU A 512 -8.44 -12.95 4.26
C GLU A 512 -9.28 -11.86 3.56
N ARG A 513 -10.60 -11.99 3.57
CA ARG A 513 -11.50 -10.97 2.99
C ARG A 513 -11.41 -9.65 3.76
N VAL A 514 -11.28 -9.67 5.09
CA VAL A 514 -11.08 -8.47 5.92
C VAL A 514 -9.67 -7.92 5.75
N ARG A 515 -8.64 -8.77 5.59
CA ARG A 515 -7.28 -8.33 5.30
C ARG A 515 -7.20 -7.53 4.00
N ARG A 516 -7.95 -7.98 2.95
CA ARG A 516 -8.02 -7.27 1.67
C ARG A 516 -8.89 -6.02 1.73
N ASN A 517 -10.00 -6.06 2.48
CA ASN A 517 -10.98 -4.98 2.58
C ASN A 517 -11.22 -4.62 4.06
N PRO A 518 -10.28 -3.95 4.73
CA PRO A 518 -10.39 -3.64 6.16
C PRO A 518 -11.50 -2.63 6.49
N TYR A 519 -11.94 -1.84 5.50
CA TYR A 519 -13.04 -0.88 5.62
C TYR A 519 -14.30 -1.44 5.00
N SER A 520 -15.00 -2.30 5.73
CA SER A 520 -16.18 -3.00 5.25
C SER A 520 -17.19 -3.26 6.35
N ILE A 521 -18.42 -3.52 5.95
CA ILE A 521 -19.44 -4.08 6.84
C ILE A 521 -19.37 -5.60 6.75
N ILE A 522 -19.23 -6.25 7.89
CA ILE A 522 -19.35 -7.69 8.01
C ILE A 522 -20.78 -7.99 8.35
N LEU A 523 -21.53 -8.53 7.39
CA LEU A 523 -22.93 -8.90 7.56
C LEU A 523 -23.04 -10.40 7.81
N LEU A 524 -23.37 -10.78 9.04
CA LEU A 524 -23.61 -12.14 9.49
C LEU A 524 -25.13 -12.40 9.43
N ASP A 525 -25.59 -13.00 8.35
CA ASP A 525 -27.02 -13.20 8.12
C ASP A 525 -27.48 -14.49 8.81
N GLU A 526 -28.64 -14.44 9.48
CA GLU A 526 -29.26 -15.57 10.22
C GLU A 526 -28.32 -16.18 11.29
N ILE A 527 -27.78 -15.33 12.16
CA ILE A 527 -26.75 -15.69 13.17
C ILE A 527 -27.20 -16.81 14.12
N GLU A 528 -28.52 -16.99 14.33
CA GLU A 528 -29.09 -18.06 15.14
C GLU A 528 -28.83 -19.46 14.60
N LYS A 529 -28.43 -19.59 13.32
CA LYS A 529 -28.11 -20.87 12.67
C LYS A 529 -26.64 -21.27 12.78
N ALA A 530 -25.78 -20.35 13.24
CA ALA A 530 -24.36 -20.59 13.35
C ALA A 530 -24.02 -21.66 14.40
N ASP A 531 -22.95 -22.43 14.11
CA ASP A 531 -22.38 -23.35 15.12
C ASP A 531 -21.92 -22.58 16.38
N PRO A 532 -22.11 -23.11 17.59
CA PRO A 532 -21.68 -22.48 18.83
C PRO A 532 -20.20 -22.09 18.87
N GLN A 533 -19.33 -22.81 18.16
CA GLN A 533 -17.90 -22.48 18.08
C GLN A 533 -17.66 -21.21 17.26
N VAL A 534 -18.45 -20.98 16.20
CA VAL A 534 -18.44 -19.73 15.43
C VAL A 534 -18.85 -18.56 16.30
N ILE A 535 -19.91 -18.71 17.11
CA ILE A 535 -20.33 -17.68 18.06
C ILE A 535 -19.19 -17.35 19.04
N THR A 536 -18.50 -18.37 19.56
CA THR A 536 -17.35 -18.19 20.47
C THR A 536 -16.19 -17.46 19.77
N LEU A 537 -15.91 -17.77 18.49
CA LEU A 537 -14.89 -17.10 17.71
C LEU A 537 -15.21 -15.61 17.50
N LEU A 538 -16.48 -15.31 17.21
CA LEU A 538 -16.94 -13.92 17.02
C LEU A 538 -16.82 -13.07 18.29
N LEU A 539 -16.82 -13.65 19.48
CA LEU A 539 -16.56 -12.91 20.72
C LEU A 539 -15.20 -12.21 20.71
N GLN A 540 -14.15 -12.84 20.14
CA GLN A 540 -12.83 -12.20 20.03
C GLN A 540 -12.88 -10.96 19.13
N VAL A 541 -13.65 -11.04 18.03
CA VAL A 541 -13.80 -9.93 17.10
C VAL A 541 -14.55 -8.77 17.76
N LEU A 542 -15.63 -9.08 18.49
CA LEU A 542 -16.49 -8.08 19.13
C LEU A 542 -15.79 -7.38 20.31
N ASP A 543 -14.90 -8.08 21.05
CA ASP A 543 -14.20 -7.52 22.20
C ASP A 543 -12.86 -6.88 21.86
N ASP A 544 -12.00 -7.63 21.18
CA ASP A 544 -10.61 -7.24 20.91
C ASP A 544 -10.43 -6.59 19.53
N GLY A 545 -11.45 -6.61 18.65
CA GLY A 545 -11.34 -6.11 17.28
C GLY A 545 -10.27 -6.81 16.45
N ARG A 546 -9.98 -8.09 16.77
CA ARG A 546 -8.97 -8.90 16.09
C ARG A 546 -9.38 -10.36 16.02
N LEU A 547 -8.83 -11.07 15.05
CA LEU A 547 -9.01 -12.51 14.90
C LEU A 547 -7.71 -13.14 14.39
N THR A 548 -7.30 -14.27 14.99
CA THR A 548 -6.13 -15.01 14.53
C THR A 548 -6.55 -16.05 13.51
N ASP A 549 -5.89 -16.06 12.34
CA ASP A 549 -6.15 -17.03 11.28
C ASP A 549 -5.53 -18.42 11.60
N GLY A 550 -5.82 -19.41 10.78
CA GLY A 550 -5.30 -20.78 10.92
C GLY A 550 -3.78 -20.89 10.76
N GLN A 551 -3.12 -19.84 10.30
CA GLN A 551 -1.65 -19.75 10.15
C GLN A 551 -0.98 -19.05 11.34
N GLY A 552 -1.76 -18.51 12.29
CA GLY A 552 -1.27 -17.77 13.45
C GLY A 552 -1.14 -16.26 13.23
N ASN A 553 -1.52 -15.74 12.06
CA ASN A 553 -1.49 -14.30 11.79
C ASN A 553 -2.70 -13.61 12.41
N THR A 554 -2.49 -12.45 13.01
CA THR A 554 -3.58 -11.65 13.58
C THR A 554 -4.12 -10.67 12.55
N VAL A 555 -5.44 -10.74 12.29
CA VAL A 555 -6.16 -9.83 11.40
C VAL A 555 -6.92 -8.80 12.21
N ASN A 556 -6.84 -7.54 11.80
CA ASN A 556 -7.43 -6.40 12.49
C ASN A 556 -8.85 -6.11 11.95
N PHE A 557 -9.82 -6.05 12.85
CA PHE A 557 -11.24 -5.76 12.57
C PHE A 557 -11.70 -4.39 13.08
N LYS A 558 -10.80 -3.56 13.63
CA LYS A 558 -11.14 -2.27 14.25
C LYS A 558 -11.78 -1.28 13.26
N ASN A 559 -11.47 -1.40 11.98
CA ASN A 559 -12.01 -0.55 10.94
C ASN A 559 -13.30 -1.10 10.29
N THR A 560 -13.82 -2.22 10.79
CA THR A 560 -15.05 -2.82 10.29
C THR A 560 -16.27 -2.42 11.11
N VAL A 561 -17.44 -2.55 10.50
CA VAL A 561 -18.74 -2.55 11.21
C VAL A 561 -19.32 -3.96 11.15
N ILE A 562 -19.67 -4.54 12.30
CA ILE A 562 -20.24 -5.88 12.38
C ILE A 562 -21.73 -5.76 12.54
N ILE A 563 -22.47 -6.38 11.64
CA ILE A 563 -23.94 -6.47 11.69
C ILE A 563 -24.33 -7.93 11.63
N ALA A 564 -24.91 -8.43 12.72
CA ALA A 564 -25.55 -9.73 12.74
C ALA A 564 -27.07 -9.54 12.56
N THR A 565 -27.69 -10.34 11.69
CA THR A 565 -29.16 -10.35 11.55
C THR A 565 -29.74 -11.61 12.14
N SER A 566 -30.93 -11.51 12.73
CA SER A 566 -31.65 -12.63 13.29
C SER A 566 -33.17 -12.47 13.12
N ASN A 567 -33.84 -13.60 12.96
CA ASN A 567 -35.28 -13.69 13.02
C ASN A 567 -35.76 -14.35 14.35
N ALA A 568 -34.84 -14.65 15.25
CA ALA A 568 -35.09 -15.29 16.53
C ALA A 568 -36.08 -14.46 17.37
N GLY A 569 -37.03 -15.15 18.01
CA GLY A 569 -38.03 -14.52 18.87
C GLY A 569 -39.23 -13.88 18.15
N PHE A 570 -39.31 -13.95 16.80
CA PHE A 570 -40.41 -13.39 16.02
C PHE A 570 -41.30 -14.45 15.31
N GLY A 571 -41.01 -15.73 15.45
CA GLY A 571 -41.79 -16.81 14.86
C GLY A 571 -43.07 -17.18 15.60
N TYR A 572 -43.30 -16.67 16.79
CA TYR A 572 -44.44 -17.01 17.66
C TYR A 572 -45.63 -16.02 17.58
N GLU A 573 -45.52 -14.94 16.81
CA GLU A 573 -46.54 -13.87 16.78
C GLU A 573 -47.83 -14.28 16.01
N ALA A 574 -47.83 -15.38 15.28
CA ALA A 574 -48.98 -15.84 14.47
C ALA A 574 -50.17 -16.38 15.27
N GLY A 575 -50.24 -16.17 16.57
CA GLY A 575 -51.33 -16.69 17.44
C GLY A 575 -51.58 -15.95 18.73
N LEU A 576 -50.88 -14.81 18.97
CA LEU A 576 -51.12 -14.01 20.17
C LEU A 576 -52.06 -12.85 19.85
N GLU A 577 -53.07 -12.63 20.73
CA GLU A 577 -53.96 -11.48 20.70
C GLU A 577 -53.11 -10.18 20.76
N GLU A 578 -53.51 -9.14 20.01
CA GLU A 578 -52.79 -7.86 19.88
C GLU A 578 -52.52 -7.15 21.21
N ASP A 579 -53.21 -7.50 22.30
CA ASP A 579 -53.14 -6.88 23.62
C ASP A 579 -52.35 -7.68 24.68
N ALA A 580 -51.68 -8.80 24.32
CA ALA A 580 -50.81 -9.49 25.27
C ALA A 580 -49.49 -8.71 25.52
N GLU A 581 -49.14 -8.44 26.79
CA GLU A 581 -47.85 -7.87 27.15
C GLU A 581 -46.72 -8.72 26.54
N LYS A 582 -46.07 -8.20 25.51
CA LYS A 582 -44.92 -8.86 24.86
C LYS A 582 -43.74 -8.89 25.83
N PRO A 583 -43.13 -10.08 26.07
CA PRO A 583 -41.91 -10.16 26.86
C PRO A 583 -40.84 -9.21 26.28
N ASP A 584 -39.99 -8.66 27.15
CA ASP A 584 -38.87 -7.79 26.71
C ASP A 584 -38.05 -8.49 25.64
N LEU A 585 -37.58 -7.71 24.65
CA LEU A 585 -36.74 -8.21 23.54
C LEU A 585 -35.59 -9.09 24.04
N MET A 586 -34.90 -8.62 25.07
CA MET A 586 -33.74 -9.34 25.63
C MET A 586 -34.14 -10.69 26.22
N ASP A 587 -35.32 -10.80 26.83
CA ASP A 587 -35.80 -12.07 27.39
C ASP A 587 -36.19 -13.08 26.27
N ARG A 588 -36.76 -12.60 25.17
CA ARG A 588 -37.01 -13.42 23.98
C ARG A 588 -35.74 -13.99 23.35
N LEU A 589 -34.66 -13.17 23.33
CA LEU A 589 -33.39 -13.56 22.72
C LEU A 589 -32.54 -14.49 23.60
N LYS A 590 -32.72 -14.51 24.93
CA LYS A 590 -32.00 -15.43 25.83
C LYS A 590 -32.27 -16.91 25.54
N ALA A 591 -33.40 -17.24 24.89
CA ALA A 591 -33.70 -18.59 24.45
C ALA A 591 -32.80 -19.08 23.28
N TYR A 592 -32.22 -18.17 22.51
CA TYR A 592 -31.41 -18.43 21.30
C TYR A 592 -29.92 -18.12 21.51
N PHE A 593 -29.62 -17.10 22.28
CA PHE A 593 -28.25 -16.60 22.46
C PHE A 593 -27.85 -16.52 23.93
N ARG A 594 -26.59 -16.83 24.22
CA ARG A 594 -26.05 -16.65 25.56
C ARG A 594 -26.02 -15.16 25.91
N PRO A 595 -26.34 -14.77 27.16
CA PRO A 595 -26.31 -13.37 27.60
C PRO A 595 -24.95 -12.67 27.35
N GLU A 596 -23.87 -13.42 27.47
CA GLU A 596 -22.52 -12.89 27.24
C GLU A 596 -22.35 -12.45 25.78
N PHE A 597 -22.90 -13.15 24.80
CA PHE A 597 -22.84 -12.77 23.40
C PHE A 597 -23.67 -11.52 23.10
N LEU A 598 -24.89 -11.44 23.65
CA LEU A 598 -25.76 -10.27 23.47
C LEU A 598 -25.15 -8.99 24.04
N ASN A 599 -24.43 -9.08 25.18
CA ASN A 599 -23.80 -7.95 25.84
C ASN A 599 -22.54 -7.42 25.14
N ARG A 600 -22.04 -8.11 24.10
CA ARG A 600 -20.87 -7.68 23.32
C ARG A 600 -21.23 -6.74 22.16
N PHE A 601 -22.48 -6.70 21.79
CA PHE A 601 -22.95 -5.74 20.78
C PHE A 601 -23.10 -4.34 21.35
N ASN A 602 -22.75 -3.33 20.57
CA ASN A 602 -22.98 -1.93 20.93
C ASN A 602 -24.47 -1.62 21.06
N ALA A 603 -25.30 -2.29 20.26
CA ALA A 603 -26.75 -2.23 20.37
C ALA A 603 -27.42 -3.48 19.78
N VAL A 604 -28.47 -3.96 20.47
CA VAL A 604 -29.46 -4.90 19.95
C VAL A 604 -30.64 -4.06 19.44
N ILE A 605 -30.96 -4.17 18.17
CA ILE A 605 -31.88 -3.27 17.47
C ILE A 605 -33.06 -4.06 16.93
N GLU A 606 -34.25 -3.72 17.42
CA GLU A 606 -35.51 -4.34 16.98
C GLU A 606 -36.04 -3.61 15.75
N PHE A 607 -36.36 -4.42 14.73
CA PHE A 607 -37.04 -3.98 13.52
C PHE A 607 -38.54 -4.31 13.61
N SER A 608 -39.36 -3.31 13.46
CA SER A 608 -40.81 -3.43 13.55
C SER A 608 -41.42 -3.89 12.22
N HIS A 609 -42.64 -4.44 12.28
CA HIS A 609 -43.46 -4.65 11.08
C HIS A 609 -43.72 -3.32 10.38
N LEU A 610 -43.72 -3.35 9.04
CA LEU A 610 -44.00 -2.17 8.21
C LEU A 610 -45.49 -1.87 8.17
N LYS A 611 -45.84 -0.59 8.26
CA LYS A 611 -47.23 -0.13 8.14
C LYS A 611 -47.60 0.07 6.66
N LYS A 612 -48.89 0.21 6.37
CA LYS A 612 -49.38 0.43 5.00
C LYS A 612 -48.82 1.71 4.37
N GLU A 613 -48.65 2.76 5.17
CA GLU A 613 -48.07 4.03 4.73
C GLU A 613 -46.60 3.80 4.30
N ASP A 614 -45.83 3.08 5.12
CA ASP A 614 -44.41 2.75 4.83
C ASP A 614 -44.28 1.97 3.51
N LEU A 615 -45.22 1.04 3.24
CA LEU A 615 -45.22 0.24 2.01
C LEU A 615 -45.36 1.11 0.75
N MET A 616 -46.20 2.16 0.80
CA MET A 616 -46.38 3.07 -0.33
C MET A 616 -45.10 3.88 -0.61
N GLU A 617 -44.42 4.31 0.44
CA GLU A 617 -43.13 5.01 0.28
C GLU A 617 -42.06 4.08 -0.30
N ILE A 618 -42.03 2.79 0.12
CA ILE A 618 -41.12 1.79 -0.43
C ILE A 618 -41.39 1.54 -1.93
N VAL A 619 -42.67 1.43 -2.32
CA VAL A 619 -43.05 1.33 -3.74
C VAL A 619 -42.52 2.52 -4.54
N ASN A 620 -42.71 3.74 -4.04
CA ASN A 620 -42.21 4.92 -4.70
C ASN A 620 -40.68 4.93 -4.83
N LEU A 621 -39.93 4.52 -3.78
CA LEU A 621 -38.46 4.42 -3.84
C LEU A 621 -38.02 3.39 -4.90
N MET A 622 -38.67 2.21 -4.96
CA MET A 622 -38.33 1.19 -5.93
C MET A 622 -38.65 1.61 -7.38
N LEU A 623 -39.79 2.30 -7.58
CA LEU A 623 -40.14 2.88 -8.88
C LEU A 623 -39.15 3.97 -9.33
N ASN A 624 -38.66 4.79 -8.38
CA ASN A 624 -37.63 5.76 -8.67
C ASN A 624 -36.29 5.08 -9.11
N GLU A 625 -35.91 3.95 -8.51
CA GLU A 625 -34.76 3.16 -8.96
C GLU A 625 -34.97 2.61 -10.37
N VAL A 626 -36.17 2.17 -10.70
CA VAL A 626 -36.53 1.76 -12.08
C VAL A 626 -36.38 2.94 -13.03
N ASN A 627 -36.95 4.11 -12.69
CA ASN A 627 -36.84 5.32 -13.49
C ASN A 627 -35.40 5.77 -13.70
N GLN A 628 -34.53 5.72 -12.69
CA GLN A 628 -33.10 6.01 -12.84
C GLN A 628 -32.40 5.05 -13.82
N THR A 629 -32.86 3.81 -13.92
CA THR A 629 -32.35 2.85 -14.90
C THR A 629 -32.85 3.15 -16.30
N LEU A 630 -34.15 3.50 -16.44
CA LEU A 630 -34.78 3.86 -17.71
C LEU A 630 -34.27 5.18 -18.26
N SER A 631 -33.97 6.16 -17.41
CA SER A 631 -33.38 7.46 -17.80
C SER A 631 -32.04 7.34 -18.53
N LYS A 632 -31.26 6.30 -18.25
CA LYS A 632 -30.02 5.99 -19.00
C LYS A 632 -30.30 5.64 -20.48
N LYS A 633 -31.54 5.25 -20.79
CA LYS A 633 -32.04 4.99 -22.14
C LYS A 633 -32.95 6.09 -22.66
N GLU A 634 -32.99 7.24 -22.00
CA GLU A 634 -33.86 8.37 -22.29
C GLU A 634 -35.37 8.06 -22.18
N ILE A 635 -35.72 7.05 -21.36
CA ILE A 635 -37.11 6.65 -21.13
C ILE A 635 -37.55 7.21 -19.77
N ASP A 636 -38.73 7.82 -19.70
CA ASP A 636 -39.39 8.29 -18.48
C ASP A 636 -40.71 7.52 -18.28
N LEU A 637 -40.89 6.99 -17.06
CA LEU A 637 -42.08 6.20 -16.72
C LEU A 637 -42.87 6.88 -15.59
N ALA A 638 -44.07 7.32 -15.87
CA ALA A 638 -45.05 7.79 -14.87
C ALA A 638 -45.95 6.60 -14.46
N VAL A 639 -46.10 6.39 -13.16
CA VAL A 639 -46.96 5.30 -12.62
C VAL A 639 -48.13 5.94 -11.88
N SER A 640 -49.36 5.57 -12.26
CA SER A 640 -50.54 6.10 -11.62
C SER A 640 -50.70 5.60 -10.20
N ASP A 641 -51.43 6.34 -9.35
CA ASP A 641 -51.64 5.96 -7.95
C ASP A 641 -52.40 4.63 -7.79
N ALA A 642 -53.34 4.37 -8.68
CA ALA A 642 -54.03 3.07 -8.72
C ALA A 642 -53.09 1.90 -9.02
N ALA A 643 -52.11 2.09 -9.94
CA ALA A 643 -51.08 1.11 -10.22
C ALA A 643 -50.12 0.91 -9.05
N LYS A 644 -49.75 1.99 -8.32
CA LYS A 644 -48.92 1.92 -7.11
C LYS A 644 -49.63 1.12 -5.98
N GLU A 645 -50.92 1.38 -5.78
CA GLU A 645 -51.72 0.64 -4.79
C GLU A 645 -51.81 -0.84 -5.15
N PHE A 646 -52.01 -1.15 -6.42
CA PHE A 646 -52.01 -2.55 -6.89
C PHE A 646 -50.65 -3.21 -6.62
N LEU A 647 -49.54 -2.55 -6.94
CA LEU A 647 -48.19 -3.08 -6.68
C LEU A 647 -47.93 -3.29 -5.18
N ARG A 648 -48.38 -2.34 -4.34
CA ARG A 648 -48.30 -2.47 -2.87
C ARG A 648 -49.01 -3.72 -2.39
N ASP A 649 -50.28 -3.88 -2.79
CA ASP A 649 -51.12 -4.96 -2.29
C ASP A 649 -50.72 -6.34 -2.84
N ALA A 650 -50.26 -6.39 -4.10
CA ALA A 650 -49.69 -7.61 -4.70
C ALA A 650 -48.29 -7.98 -4.17
N GLY A 651 -47.56 -7.01 -3.69
CA GLY A 651 -46.17 -7.15 -3.25
C GLY A 651 -45.98 -7.31 -1.74
N TYR A 652 -47.03 -7.25 -0.94
CA TYR A 652 -46.94 -7.40 0.51
C TYR A 652 -47.47 -8.79 0.95
N ASP A 653 -46.67 -9.46 1.77
CA ASP A 653 -47.06 -10.70 2.44
C ASP A 653 -46.83 -10.55 3.94
N GLN A 654 -47.77 -11.03 4.76
CA GLN A 654 -47.69 -10.87 6.22
C GLN A 654 -46.48 -11.59 6.84
N VAL A 655 -46.02 -12.68 6.24
CA VAL A 655 -44.88 -13.50 6.72
C VAL A 655 -43.58 -13.07 6.07
N MET A 656 -43.59 -12.76 4.77
CA MET A 656 -42.39 -12.43 3.99
C MET A 656 -42.10 -10.92 3.94
N GLY A 657 -43.01 -10.08 4.48
CA GLY A 657 -42.87 -8.62 4.45
C GLY A 657 -42.90 -8.08 3.02
N VAL A 658 -41.96 -7.18 2.68
CA VAL A 658 -41.85 -6.61 1.33
C VAL A 658 -40.92 -7.38 0.39
N ARG A 659 -40.47 -8.58 0.75
CA ARG A 659 -39.61 -9.39 -0.15
C ARG A 659 -40.27 -9.68 -1.50
N PRO A 660 -41.58 -10.02 -1.58
CA PRO A 660 -42.26 -10.23 -2.86
C PRO A 660 -42.37 -8.96 -3.71
N LEU A 661 -42.38 -7.76 -3.12
CA LEU A 661 -42.62 -6.50 -3.82
C LEU A 661 -41.58 -6.26 -4.94
N ARG A 662 -40.30 -6.55 -4.70
CA ARG A 662 -39.25 -6.43 -5.73
C ARG A 662 -39.60 -7.29 -6.96
N ARG A 663 -39.99 -8.53 -6.75
CA ARG A 663 -40.39 -9.46 -7.81
C ARG A 663 -41.63 -8.98 -8.56
N VAL A 664 -42.61 -8.44 -7.82
CA VAL A 664 -43.81 -7.88 -8.43
C VAL A 664 -43.49 -6.68 -9.30
N ILE A 665 -42.63 -5.76 -8.84
CA ILE A 665 -42.17 -4.60 -9.64
C ILE A 665 -41.37 -5.06 -10.87
N GLU A 666 -40.51 -6.07 -10.73
CA GLU A 666 -39.81 -6.63 -11.90
C GLU A 666 -40.77 -7.15 -12.94
N GLN A 667 -41.70 -8.03 -12.54
CA GLN A 667 -42.64 -8.67 -13.45
C GLN A 667 -43.70 -7.71 -14.01
N GLN A 668 -44.27 -6.82 -13.19
CA GLN A 668 -45.37 -5.94 -13.60
C GLN A 668 -44.91 -4.63 -14.22
N ILE A 669 -43.71 -4.16 -13.91
CA ILE A 669 -43.18 -2.90 -14.45
C ILE A 669 -42.03 -3.16 -15.43
N ARG A 670 -40.92 -3.77 -14.99
CA ARG A 670 -39.72 -3.87 -15.82
C ARG A 670 -39.95 -4.75 -17.05
N ASP A 671 -40.52 -5.90 -16.87
CA ASP A 671 -40.78 -6.81 -18.00
C ASP A 671 -41.74 -6.16 -19.00
N LYS A 672 -42.87 -5.61 -18.50
CA LYS A 672 -43.86 -4.96 -19.37
C LYS A 672 -43.36 -3.71 -20.07
N VAL A 673 -42.53 -2.90 -19.40
CA VAL A 673 -41.85 -1.74 -20.02
C VAL A 673 -40.87 -2.20 -21.08
N THR A 674 -40.15 -3.31 -20.82
CA THR A 674 -39.21 -3.88 -21.79
C THR A 674 -39.96 -4.40 -23.03
N ASP A 675 -41.02 -5.16 -22.85
CA ASP A 675 -41.84 -5.68 -23.97
C ASP A 675 -42.45 -4.52 -24.79
N PHE A 676 -43.01 -3.51 -24.13
CA PHE A 676 -43.57 -2.34 -24.79
C PHE A 676 -42.51 -1.57 -25.57
N HIS A 677 -41.31 -1.37 -24.99
CA HIS A 677 -40.22 -0.67 -25.65
C HIS A 677 -39.64 -1.43 -26.84
N LEU A 678 -39.61 -2.78 -26.78
CA LEU A 678 -39.16 -3.60 -27.90
C LEU A 678 -40.13 -3.49 -29.12
N ASP A 679 -41.41 -3.33 -28.83
CA ASP A 679 -42.43 -3.15 -29.86
C ASP A 679 -42.54 -1.69 -30.37
N ASN A 680 -42.06 -0.69 -29.56
CA ASN A 680 -42.18 0.73 -29.79
C ASN A 680 -40.88 1.45 -29.44
N LEU A 681 -39.83 1.32 -30.28
CA LEU A 681 -38.47 1.80 -30.00
C LEU A 681 -38.37 3.34 -29.84
N ASP A 682 -39.31 4.08 -30.46
CA ASP A 682 -39.31 5.54 -30.45
C ASP A 682 -40.05 6.15 -29.24
N ALA A 683 -40.78 5.33 -28.45
CA ALA A 683 -41.53 5.79 -27.30
C ALA A 683 -40.64 6.10 -26.10
N LYS A 684 -40.55 7.37 -25.74
CA LYS A 684 -39.69 7.86 -24.64
C LYS A 684 -40.43 8.21 -23.35
N HIS A 685 -41.73 8.52 -23.46
CA HIS A 685 -42.56 8.88 -22.32
C HIS A 685 -43.66 7.84 -22.10
N LEU A 686 -43.52 7.04 -21.07
CA LEU A 686 -44.41 5.93 -20.78
C LEU A 686 -45.29 6.21 -19.55
N THR A 687 -46.49 5.65 -19.55
CA THR A 687 -47.36 5.62 -18.39
C THR A 687 -47.75 4.17 -18.05
N ALA A 688 -47.79 3.87 -16.76
CA ALA A 688 -48.25 2.61 -16.23
C ALA A 688 -49.59 2.85 -15.50
N ASP A 689 -50.67 2.29 -16.01
CA ASP A 689 -52.02 2.40 -15.45
C ASP A 689 -52.64 1.04 -15.14
N LEU A 690 -53.67 1.04 -14.28
CA LEU A 690 -54.42 -0.17 -13.92
C LEU A 690 -55.74 -0.18 -14.69
N GLU A 691 -55.94 -1.18 -15.57
CA GLU A 691 -57.17 -1.41 -16.32
C GLU A 691 -57.70 -2.82 -16.05
N ASP A 692 -58.93 -2.94 -15.64
CA ASP A 692 -59.60 -4.21 -15.31
C ASP A 692 -58.77 -5.13 -14.42
N GLY A 693 -57.98 -4.54 -13.47
CA GLY A 693 -57.14 -5.31 -12.54
C GLY A 693 -55.78 -5.75 -13.14
N VAL A 694 -55.45 -5.31 -14.35
CA VAL A 694 -54.18 -5.60 -15.02
C VAL A 694 -53.40 -4.31 -15.23
N LEU A 695 -52.12 -4.31 -14.90
CA LEU A 695 -51.22 -3.18 -15.14
C LEU A 695 -50.85 -3.14 -16.62
N VAL A 696 -51.09 -1.99 -17.28
CA VAL A 696 -50.86 -1.75 -18.72
C VAL A 696 -49.87 -0.63 -18.89
N ILE A 697 -48.92 -0.80 -19.81
CA ILE A 697 -47.96 0.24 -20.19
C ILE A 697 -48.41 0.90 -21.50
N ARG A 698 -48.37 2.22 -21.56
CA ARG A 698 -48.72 3.02 -22.75
C ARG A 698 -47.77 4.19 -22.94
N GLU A 699 -47.76 4.71 -24.16
CA GLU A 699 -47.08 5.98 -24.42
C GLU A 699 -47.94 7.13 -23.87
N LYS A 700 -47.32 8.09 -23.20
CA LYS A 700 -47.98 9.26 -22.59
C LYS A 700 -48.58 10.15 -23.68
N GLY A 701 -49.90 10.18 -23.79
CA GLY A 701 -50.62 10.94 -24.80
C GLY A 701 -51.36 10.11 -25.87
N ALA A 702 -51.25 8.79 -25.85
CA ALA A 702 -52.08 7.91 -26.66
C ALA A 702 -53.46 7.72 -25.96
N ASP A 703 -54.45 8.46 -26.46
CA ASP A 703 -55.83 8.41 -25.96
C ASP A 703 -56.45 6.99 -26.10
N ALA A 704 -57.30 6.66 -25.13
CA ALA A 704 -58.02 5.35 -25.07
C ALA A 704 -59.01 5.08 -26.23
N SER A 705 -58.97 5.89 -27.30
CA SER A 705 -59.97 5.88 -28.38
C SER A 705 -59.64 4.94 -29.59
N GLU A 706 -58.46 4.25 -29.63
CA GLU A 706 -58.10 3.42 -30.80
C GLU A 706 -58.43 1.94 -30.71
N LYS A 707 -59.01 1.43 -29.59
CA LYS A 707 -59.33 -0.01 -29.44
C LYS A 707 -60.64 -0.48 -30.09
N HIS A 708 -61.34 0.36 -30.93
CA HIS A 708 -62.58 -0.06 -31.62
C HIS A 708 -62.45 -0.19 -33.14
N LYS A 709 -61.23 -0.33 -33.71
CA LYS A 709 -61.08 -0.46 -35.17
C LYS A 709 -60.33 -1.72 -35.66
N GLN A 710 -60.08 -2.68 -34.79
CA GLN A 710 -59.59 -4.01 -35.26
C GLN A 710 -60.27 -5.09 -34.41
N ALA A 711 -61.54 -5.41 -34.76
CA ALA A 711 -62.26 -6.64 -34.50
C ALA A 711 -62.86 -7.10 -35.83
#